data_911508dd3d91367142ae3bc723bae371
#
_entry.id   911508dd3d91367142ae3bc723bae371
#
_cell.length_a   1.000
_cell.length_b   1.000
_cell.length_c   1.000
_cell.angle_alpha   90.00
_cell.angle_beta   90.00
_cell.angle_gamma   90.00
#
_symmetry.space_group_name_H-M   'P 1'
#
loop_
_entity.id
_entity.type
_entity.pdbx_description
1 polymer ?
#
loop_
_entity_poly.entity_id
_entity_poly.type
_entity_poly.pdbx_seq_one_letter_code
_entity_poly.pdbx_strand_id
1 'polypeptide(L)'
;MPLTALKFKPGINRESTSYSNEGGWFSCDKIRFRFGAAEKIGGWQSYSDNTFLGTCRALFSWVALDGTKYLGLGTNLKYYIADGGQYNDITPLRSTTGSGDVTFAATNGSSTITVTDAAHGAVLNDFVTFSGAASLGGNVTAAILNAEHQVTNVVNNNTYTIAVSVSANSSDSGNGGSSVVGKYQINTGLDTNFFGTGWGAGVWNGIDTDELTTTLAEELDASETGVDVASATGISTSDVISISGELMLVGGISSNTLTVTRGHGGTTAVVHSNGELVRLVKGNATATDDTVTLVDGSGLASDATVTTATVDSAAAFPSSGYIKIEDEIIEYTGTTSTTFTGLIRGSLSTTAATHADNEAVIEASFGWGMPAESTVSGANLTNWTHDNFGEDLLINVKNGGIYYWDRTSGTSSRAVELNTLSGSTLAPTVAKQIMVSDQDRHVIAFGCDGEGSIGTQDPLLIRFGSQESLTAWQSLATNTAGELRISTGSEIVVAIQTKQQILVYTDVSLHGMQFLGPPFTFGLNEISRNITIASPNAAVAVNDFVFWMGSKEFYVYGGTVQRLPCTVLDYVFGDFNRDQIGKVTAGHNSSYGEVWWFYPSKNSATNDRYVIYNYQEKVWYFGNLARTAWVDRGINQYPIAAHTDNKLYYHEFGQDDGSTNPPSAISANIESSQIDIGDGEKFSFIRRMIPDVTFRDSTNETPRVNMVVKTRNFPGVTFNETNTNTVTQSVSTPVEQFTEQIHLRARGRSFAFRIESDVTGVMWRLGTPRLDVRQDGRR
;
A
#
# COMPACT_ATOMS: atom_id res chain seq x y z
N MET A 1 11.62 -38.82 -35.87
CA MET A 1 11.41 -39.21 -34.48
C MET A 1 9.96 -38.95 -34.11
N PRO A 2 9.38 -39.67 -33.17
CA PRO A 2 8.05 -39.32 -32.68
C PRO A 2 8.06 -37.89 -32.04
N LEU A 3 6.96 -37.17 -32.18
CA LEU A 3 6.76 -35.88 -31.54
C LEU A 3 6.76 -36.05 -30.02
N THR A 4 7.50 -35.21 -29.32
CA THR A 4 7.53 -35.20 -27.86
C THR A 4 6.43 -34.30 -27.33
N ALA A 5 5.54 -34.81 -26.49
CA ALA A 5 4.47 -34.06 -25.86
C ALA A 5 5.04 -33.24 -24.66
N LEU A 6 4.77 -31.95 -24.62
CA LEU A 6 5.09 -31.11 -23.47
C LEU A 6 3.97 -31.20 -22.45
N LYS A 7 4.19 -31.97 -21.40
CA LYS A 7 3.25 -32.09 -20.28
C LYS A 7 3.80 -31.34 -19.08
N PHE A 8 3.04 -30.38 -18.61
CA PHE A 8 3.43 -29.55 -17.46
C PHE A 8 2.54 -29.84 -16.25
N LYS A 9 3.15 -29.82 -15.08
CA LYS A 9 2.42 -29.86 -13.81
C LYS A 9 1.75 -28.52 -13.57
N PRO A 10 0.48 -28.47 -13.11
CA PRO A 10 -0.17 -27.21 -12.79
C PRO A 10 0.51 -26.51 -11.61
N GLY A 11 0.38 -25.19 -11.56
CA GLY A 11 0.98 -24.34 -10.52
C GLY A 11 2.40 -23.88 -10.86
N ILE A 12 2.81 -22.80 -10.19
CA ILE A 12 4.14 -22.23 -10.32
C ILE A 12 5.01 -22.72 -9.16
N ASN A 13 6.26 -23.06 -9.45
CA ASN A 13 7.24 -23.44 -8.43
C ASN A 13 8.51 -22.60 -8.61
N ARG A 14 8.84 -21.79 -7.57
CA ARG A 14 10.03 -20.94 -7.50
C ARG A 14 10.96 -21.32 -6.35
N GLU A 15 10.58 -22.29 -5.51
CA GLU A 15 11.39 -22.77 -4.39
C GLU A 15 12.59 -23.60 -4.82
N SER A 16 12.52 -24.17 -6.03
CA SER A 16 13.63 -24.89 -6.64
C SER A 16 14.21 -24.10 -7.81
N THR A 17 15.42 -24.45 -8.24
CA THR A 17 16.01 -23.83 -9.44
C THR A 17 15.15 -24.14 -10.66
N SER A 18 15.17 -23.24 -11.65
CA SER A 18 14.45 -23.47 -12.91
C SER A 18 14.85 -24.77 -13.62
N TYR A 19 16.05 -25.26 -13.36
CA TYR A 19 16.55 -26.51 -13.90
C TYR A 19 16.00 -27.75 -13.14
N SER A 20 15.96 -27.69 -11.82
CA SER A 20 15.45 -28.82 -11.01
C SER A 20 13.92 -28.94 -11.02
N ASN A 21 13.20 -27.91 -11.47
CA ASN A 21 11.74 -27.92 -11.64
C ASN A 21 11.31 -28.41 -13.05
N GLU A 22 12.05 -29.29 -13.68
CA GLU A 22 11.73 -29.82 -15.02
C GLU A 22 10.29 -30.35 -15.10
N GLY A 23 9.58 -29.98 -16.17
CA GLY A 23 8.16 -30.30 -16.35
C GLY A 23 7.20 -29.46 -15.50
N GLY A 24 7.69 -28.45 -14.81
CA GLY A 24 6.89 -27.47 -14.10
C GLY A 24 6.85 -26.11 -14.77
N TRP A 25 6.04 -25.21 -14.23
CA TRP A 25 6.00 -23.80 -14.60
C TRP A 25 6.86 -22.98 -13.63
N PHE A 26 7.52 -21.93 -14.14
CA PHE A 26 8.45 -21.13 -13.37
C PHE A 26 8.02 -19.66 -13.22
N SER A 27 7.32 -19.09 -14.19
CA SER A 27 6.85 -17.72 -14.16
C SER A 27 5.50 -17.59 -14.83
N CYS A 28 4.69 -16.64 -14.35
CA CYS A 28 3.44 -16.28 -15.01
C CYS A 28 3.05 -14.83 -14.69
N ASP A 29 2.16 -14.28 -15.50
CA ASP A 29 1.39 -13.08 -15.21
C ASP A 29 0.02 -13.17 -15.86
N LYS A 30 -1.05 -12.81 -15.12
CA LYS A 30 -2.46 -12.86 -15.58
C LYS A 30 -2.92 -14.26 -16.04
N ILE A 31 -2.46 -15.29 -15.34
CA ILE A 31 -2.77 -16.69 -15.62
C ILE A 31 -3.44 -17.33 -14.42
N ARG A 32 -4.36 -18.25 -14.66
CA ARG A 32 -4.89 -19.21 -13.69
C ARG A 32 -4.74 -20.63 -14.17
N PHE A 33 -4.88 -21.57 -13.24
CA PHE A 33 -4.99 -22.99 -13.54
C PHE A 33 -6.42 -23.46 -13.31
N ARG A 34 -6.95 -24.18 -14.29
CA ARG A 34 -8.29 -24.76 -14.23
C ARG A 34 -8.31 -26.12 -14.88
N PHE A 35 -8.74 -27.14 -14.14
CA PHE A 35 -8.67 -28.55 -14.57
C PHE A 35 -7.27 -28.96 -15.02
N GLY A 36 -6.24 -28.51 -14.29
CA GLY A 36 -4.84 -28.76 -14.59
C GLY A 36 -4.25 -27.99 -15.78
N ALA A 37 -5.04 -27.24 -16.54
CA ALA A 37 -4.59 -26.46 -17.68
C ALA A 37 -4.38 -24.99 -17.32
N ALA A 38 -3.35 -24.36 -17.88
CA ALA A 38 -3.12 -22.92 -17.77
C ALA A 38 -4.06 -22.17 -18.73
N GLU A 39 -4.74 -21.15 -18.22
CA GLU A 39 -5.59 -20.25 -19.01
C GLU A 39 -5.39 -18.78 -18.59
N LYS A 40 -5.64 -17.86 -19.49
CA LYS A 40 -5.68 -16.42 -19.18
C LYS A 40 -6.80 -16.14 -18.21
N ILE A 41 -6.60 -15.22 -17.24
CA ILE A 41 -7.68 -14.74 -16.36
C ILE A 41 -8.68 -13.90 -17.16
N GLY A 42 -9.88 -13.72 -16.62
CA GLY A 42 -10.89 -12.81 -17.16
C GLY A 42 -10.44 -11.35 -17.14
N GLY A 43 -11.10 -10.52 -17.93
CA GLY A 43 -10.87 -9.08 -17.97
C GLY A 43 -11.51 -8.35 -16.80
N TRP A 44 -11.42 -7.02 -16.85
CA TRP A 44 -12.09 -6.13 -15.89
C TRP A 44 -12.66 -4.92 -16.61
N GLN A 45 -13.70 -4.35 -16.02
CA GLN A 45 -14.39 -3.16 -16.53
C GLN A 45 -14.61 -2.17 -15.39
N SER A 46 -14.51 -0.88 -15.67
CA SER A 46 -14.85 0.17 -14.72
C SER A 46 -16.28 0.00 -14.19
N TYR A 47 -16.44 0.07 -12.87
CA TYR A 47 -17.75 0.07 -12.19
C TYR A 47 -18.56 1.32 -12.56
N SER A 48 -17.88 2.46 -12.65
CA SER A 48 -18.43 3.77 -12.97
C SER A 48 -17.36 4.66 -13.60
N ASP A 49 -17.76 5.68 -14.35
CA ASP A 49 -16.84 6.73 -14.83
C ASP A 49 -16.45 7.71 -13.73
N ASN A 50 -17.20 7.74 -12.62
CA ASN A 50 -16.92 8.59 -11.48
C ASN A 50 -15.71 8.08 -10.69
N THR A 51 -15.02 8.98 -10.01
CA THR A 51 -13.93 8.70 -9.09
C THR A 51 -14.30 9.09 -7.66
N PHE A 52 -13.67 8.45 -6.70
CA PHE A 52 -13.75 8.82 -5.29
C PHE A 52 -12.41 9.43 -4.83
N LEU A 53 -12.40 10.12 -3.68
CA LEU A 53 -11.17 10.69 -3.13
C LEU A 53 -10.47 9.69 -2.20
N GLY A 54 -9.16 9.62 -2.33
CA GLY A 54 -8.30 8.79 -1.49
C GLY A 54 -8.17 7.34 -1.96
N THR A 55 -7.29 6.58 -1.33
CA THR A 55 -7.04 5.16 -1.61
C THR A 55 -8.04 4.29 -0.86
N CYS A 56 -8.89 3.57 -1.58
CA CYS A 56 -9.85 2.64 -0.97
C CYS A 56 -9.16 1.38 -0.46
N ARG A 57 -9.38 1.03 0.82
CA ARG A 57 -8.84 -0.19 1.45
C ARG A 57 -9.90 -1.08 2.08
N ALA A 58 -11.16 -0.68 2.05
CA ALA A 58 -12.27 -1.45 2.58
C ALA A 58 -13.47 -1.39 1.63
N LEU A 59 -14.00 -2.55 1.28
CA LEU A 59 -15.21 -2.70 0.46
C LEU A 59 -16.17 -3.65 1.16
N PHE A 60 -17.44 -3.27 1.21
CA PHE A 60 -18.51 -4.07 1.80
C PHE A 60 -19.80 -3.93 1.02
N SER A 61 -20.45 -5.04 0.70
CA SER A 61 -21.70 -5.03 -0.04
C SER A 61 -22.84 -5.65 0.76
N TRP A 62 -23.98 -4.98 0.81
CA TRP A 62 -25.19 -5.47 1.45
C TRP A 62 -26.45 -5.13 0.64
N VAL A 63 -27.56 -5.74 1.00
CA VAL A 63 -28.86 -5.57 0.33
C VAL A 63 -29.90 -5.11 1.35
N ALA A 64 -30.66 -4.10 1.00
CA ALA A 64 -31.83 -3.67 1.76
C ALA A 64 -33.05 -4.55 1.46
N LEU A 65 -34.08 -4.46 2.29
CA LEU A 65 -35.31 -5.28 2.17
C LEU A 65 -36.09 -5.02 0.87
N ASP A 66 -35.93 -3.84 0.27
CA ASP A 66 -36.54 -3.52 -1.04
C ASP A 66 -35.71 -4.04 -2.23
N GLY A 67 -34.59 -4.72 -1.97
CA GLY A 67 -33.69 -5.26 -2.99
C GLY A 67 -32.63 -4.28 -3.49
N THR A 68 -32.56 -3.06 -2.95
CA THR A 68 -31.50 -2.10 -3.27
C THR A 68 -30.16 -2.61 -2.79
N LYS A 69 -29.18 -2.63 -3.68
CA LYS A 69 -27.82 -3.07 -3.40
C LYS A 69 -26.95 -1.85 -3.10
N TYR A 70 -26.29 -1.88 -1.98
CA TYR A 70 -25.33 -0.88 -1.56
C TYR A 70 -23.91 -1.44 -1.54
N LEU A 71 -22.96 -0.57 -1.81
CA LEU A 71 -21.53 -0.87 -1.69
C LEU A 71 -20.88 0.21 -0.83
N GLY A 72 -20.46 -0.15 0.38
CA GLY A 72 -19.65 0.69 1.29
C GLY A 72 -18.19 0.70 0.86
N LEU A 73 -17.56 1.86 0.93
CA LEU A 73 -16.25 2.14 0.38
C LEU A 73 -15.46 3.05 1.32
N GLY A 74 -14.48 2.48 2.03
CA GLY A 74 -13.63 3.21 2.97
C GLY A 74 -12.28 3.58 2.37
N THR A 75 -11.97 4.89 2.31
CA THR A 75 -10.68 5.41 1.85
C THR A 75 -9.90 6.04 2.99
N ASN A 76 -8.64 6.38 2.76
CA ASN A 76 -7.85 7.15 3.73
C ASN A 76 -8.34 8.58 3.95
N LEU A 77 -9.28 9.07 3.16
CA LEU A 77 -9.83 10.42 3.27
C LEU A 77 -11.30 10.42 3.64
N LYS A 78 -12.09 9.46 3.17
CA LYS A 78 -13.54 9.48 3.27
C LYS A 78 -14.15 8.08 3.34
N TYR A 79 -15.44 8.03 3.72
CA TYR A 79 -16.27 6.85 3.56
C TYR A 79 -17.47 7.16 2.68
N TYR A 80 -17.68 6.30 1.67
CA TYR A 80 -18.75 6.47 0.69
C TYR A 80 -19.71 5.28 0.69
N ILE A 81 -20.93 5.55 0.26
CA ILE A 81 -21.85 4.54 -0.25
C ILE A 81 -21.97 4.72 -1.76
N ALA A 82 -21.57 3.68 -2.51
CA ALA A 82 -21.82 3.63 -3.95
C ALA A 82 -23.23 3.13 -4.22
N ASP A 83 -23.98 3.92 -4.97
CA ASP A 83 -25.34 3.63 -5.42
C ASP A 83 -25.53 4.18 -6.83
N GLY A 84 -26.00 3.34 -7.77
CA GLY A 84 -26.21 3.73 -9.15
C GLY A 84 -24.98 4.31 -9.87
N GLY A 85 -23.76 3.94 -9.46
CA GLY A 85 -22.50 4.46 -10.02
C GLY A 85 -22.06 5.80 -9.44
N GLN A 86 -22.80 6.38 -8.50
CA GLN A 86 -22.42 7.57 -7.74
C GLN A 86 -21.76 7.17 -6.42
N TYR A 87 -20.83 8.00 -5.93
CA TYR A 87 -20.17 7.84 -4.63
C TYR A 87 -20.69 8.91 -3.68
N ASN A 88 -21.58 8.51 -2.76
CA ASN A 88 -22.21 9.41 -1.80
C ASN A 88 -21.37 9.46 -0.52
N ASP A 89 -20.86 10.64 -0.18
CA ASP A 89 -20.03 10.86 1.00
C ASP A 89 -20.87 10.83 2.29
N ILE A 90 -20.68 9.79 3.10
CA ILE A 90 -21.31 9.64 4.42
C ILE A 90 -20.31 9.81 5.57
N THR A 91 -19.10 10.30 5.31
CA THR A 91 -18.05 10.46 6.32
C THR A 91 -18.57 11.27 7.51
N PRO A 92 -18.42 10.78 8.74
CA PRO A 92 -18.90 11.47 9.93
C PRO A 92 -18.22 12.83 10.18
N LEU A 93 -18.90 13.69 10.92
CA LEU A 93 -18.34 14.96 11.41
C LEU A 93 -17.91 14.78 12.86
N ARG A 94 -16.72 15.31 13.20
CA ARG A 94 -16.21 15.34 14.59
C ARG A 94 -16.66 16.59 15.37
N SER A 95 -16.83 17.70 14.67
CA SER A 95 -17.22 18.97 15.31
C SER A 95 -17.87 19.93 14.34
N THR A 96 -18.64 20.85 14.89
CA THR A 96 -19.21 22.00 14.18
C THR A 96 -18.97 23.23 15.04
N THR A 97 -18.40 24.30 14.47
CA THR A 97 -18.12 25.55 15.18
C THR A 97 -19.39 26.34 15.45
N GLY A 98 -19.32 27.27 16.38
CA GLY A 98 -20.34 28.29 16.52
C GLY A 98 -20.36 29.26 15.31
N SER A 99 -21.47 30.01 15.18
CA SER A 99 -21.60 31.01 14.13
C SER A 99 -20.66 32.18 14.39
N GLY A 100 -19.76 32.45 13.44
CA GLY A 100 -18.78 33.55 13.51
C GLY A 100 -17.47 33.19 14.20
N ASP A 101 -17.24 31.97 14.61
CA ASP A 101 -15.97 31.51 15.20
C ASP A 101 -14.83 31.46 14.18
N VAL A 102 -15.16 31.31 12.89
CA VAL A 102 -14.19 31.15 11.80
C VAL A 102 -14.02 32.48 11.04
N THR A 103 -12.77 32.85 10.76
CA THR A 103 -12.43 33.97 9.90
C THR A 103 -11.39 33.57 8.84
N PHE A 104 -11.34 34.33 7.75
CA PHE A 104 -10.46 34.08 6.63
C PHE A 104 -9.50 35.22 6.36
N ALA A 105 -8.34 34.90 5.79
CA ALA A 105 -7.43 35.86 5.21
C ALA A 105 -6.98 35.41 3.82
N ALA A 106 -7.01 36.34 2.86
CA ALA A 106 -6.56 36.16 1.50
C ALA A 106 -5.37 37.08 1.21
N THR A 107 -4.44 36.58 0.39
CA THR A 107 -3.30 37.37 -0.10
C THR A 107 -3.45 37.57 -1.60
N ASN A 108 -3.27 38.82 -2.06
CA ASN A 108 -3.35 39.15 -3.49
C ASN A 108 -2.41 38.26 -4.33
N GLY A 109 -2.95 37.66 -5.39
CA GLY A 109 -2.25 36.74 -6.28
C GLY A 109 -2.20 35.29 -5.81
N SER A 110 -2.67 34.97 -4.57
CA SER A 110 -2.66 33.60 -4.02
C SER A 110 -4.02 32.94 -4.08
N SER A 111 -4.04 31.62 -4.36
CA SER A 111 -5.22 30.76 -4.18
C SER A 111 -5.26 30.07 -2.80
N THR A 112 -4.27 30.33 -1.95
CA THR A 112 -4.24 29.83 -0.58
C THR A 112 -4.97 30.82 0.34
N ILE A 113 -5.95 30.33 1.06
CA ILE A 113 -6.71 31.09 2.07
C ILE A 113 -6.27 30.61 3.45
N THR A 114 -5.90 31.54 4.30
CA THR A 114 -5.64 31.25 5.71
C THR A 114 -6.95 31.28 6.48
N VAL A 115 -7.20 30.22 7.24
CA VAL A 115 -8.39 30.05 8.10
C VAL A 115 -7.93 30.18 9.54
N THR A 116 -8.62 31.05 10.30
CA THR A 116 -8.42 31.21 11.74
C THR A 116 -9.66 30.70 12.47
N ASP A 117 -9.46 29.68 13.31
CA ASP A 117 -10.47 29.05 14.16
C ASP A 117 -9.77 28.51 15.42
N ALA A 118 -10.19 28.97 16.59
CA ALA A 118 -9.51 28.66 17.86
C ALA A 118 -9.66 27.16 18.20
N ALA A 119 -8.53 26.50 18.46
CA ALA A 119 -8.45 25.08 18.85
C ALA A 119 -9.17 24.15 17.84
N HIS A 120 -9.02 24.40 16.55
CA HIS A 120 -9.70 23.68 15.47
C HIS A 120 -9.42 22.17 15.44
N GLY A 121 -8.27 21.70 15.99
CA GLY A 121 -7.88 20.29 16.03
C GLY A 121 -7.78 19.63 14.64
N ALA A 122 -7.69 20.42 13.57
CA ALA A 122 -7.50 19.89 12.23
C ALA A 122 -6.05 19.45 12.02
N VAL A 123 -5.88 18.41 11.21
CA VAL A 123 -4.57 17.93 10.75
C VAL A 123 -4.48 18.04 9.22
N LEU A 124 -3.28 17.87 8.70
CA LEU A 124 -3.06 17.86 7.26
C LEU A 124 -3.97 16.82 6.58
N ASN A 125 -4.58 17.21 5.46
CA ASN A 125 -5.53 16.42 4.68
C ASN A 125 -6.92 16.23 5.28
N ASP A 126 -7.24 16.80 6.44
CA ASP A 126 -8.62 16.87 6.94
C ASP A 126 -9.52 17.64 5.96
N PHE A 127 -10.84 17.43 6.08
CA PHE A 127 -11.83 18.17 5.32
C PHE A 127 -12.69 19.02 6.25
N VAL A 128 -12.98 20.25 5.79
CA VAL A 128 -13.87 21.19 6.46
C VAL A 128 -14.87 21.75 5.46
N THR A 129 -16.14 21.77 5.81
CA THR A 129 -17.19 22.39 5.01
C THR A 129 -17.62 23.69 5.67
N PHE A 130 -17.48 24.82 4.96
CA PHE A 130 -17.92 26.11 5.46
C PHE A 130 -19.33 26.45 4.99
N SER A 131 -20.02 27.23 5.81
CA SER A 131 -21.29 27.83 5.50
C SER A 131 -21.38 29.23 6.13
N GLY A 132 -22.22 30.11 5.60
CA GLY A 132 -22.39 31.47 6.09
C GLY A 132 -21.24 32.43 5.73
N ALA A 133 -20.27 32.00 4.90
CA ALA A 133 -19.18 32.84 4.44
C ALA A 133 -19.67 33.88 3.40
N ALA A 134 -19.09 35.09 3.45
CA ALA A 134 -19.19 36.14 2.45
C ALA A 134 -17.97 36.12 1.51
N SER A 135 -18.01 36.91 0.42
CA SER A 135 -16.87 37.03 -0.50
C SER A 135 -15.66 37.64 0.16
N LEU A 136 -14.44 37.20 -0.25
CA LEU A 136 -13.16 37.58 0.31
C LEU A 136 -12.16 37.85 -0.82
N GLY A 137 -11.16 38.72 -0.58
CA GLY A 137 -10.02 38.91 -1.51
C GLY A 137 -10.42 39.34 -2.91
N GLY A 138 -11.55 40.06 -3.05
CA GLY A 138 -12.08 40.60 -4.29
C GLY A 138 -12.85 39.58 -5.14
N ASN A 139 -12.23 38.53 -5.64
CA ASN A 139 -12.85 37.54 -6.55
C ASN A 139 -13.10 36.18 -5.93
N VAL A 140 -12.68 35.91 -4.71
CA VAL A 140 -13.03 34.69 -3.98
C VAL A 140 -14.48 34.83 -3.49
N THR A 141 -15.43 34.24 -4.21
CA THR A 141 -16.86 34.42 -3.95
C THR A 141 -17.33 33.63 -2.74
N ALA A 142 -18.46 34.03 -2.16
CA ALA A 142 -19.13 33.27 -1.10
C ALA A 142 -19.40 31.82 -1.48
N ALA A 143 -19.73 31.55 -2.74
CA ALA A 143 -19.97 30.18 -3.22
C ALA A 143 -18.70 29.30 -3.21
N ILE A 144 -17.54 29.90 -3.49
CA ILE A 144 -16.26 29.21 -3.41
C ILE A 144 -15.92 28.88 -1.97
N LEU A 145 -16.12 29.80 -1.03
CA LEU A 145 -15.84 29.59 0.39
C LEU A 145 -16.84 28.63 1.05
N ASN A 146 -18.14 28.74 0.73
CA ASN A 146 -19.22 27.89 1.27
C ASN A 146 -19.23 26.51 0.58
N ALA A 147 -18.10 25.84 0.58
CA ALA A 147 -17.89 24.51 0.01
C ALA A 147 -17.07 23.66 0.98
N GLU A 148 -16.87 22.41 0.61
CA GLU A 148 -15.91 21.55 1.30
C GLU A 148 -14.49 21.86 0.80
N HIS A 149 -13.56 22.01 1.73
CA HIS A 149 -12.15 22.27 1.47
C HIS A 149 -11.26 21.29 2.21
N GLN A 150 -10.16 20.91 1.57
CA GLN A 150 -9.13 20.12 2.21
C GLN A 150 -8.12 21.07 2.93
N VAL A 151 -7.73 20.70 4.15
CA VAL A 151 -6.67 21.37 4.89
C VAL A 151 -5.34 21.07 4.23
N THR A 152 -4.68 22.11 3.70
CA THR A 152 -3.43 21.98 2.93
C THR A 152 -2.18 22.16 3.79
N ASN A 153 -2.30 22.86 4.92
CA ASN A 153 -1.23 22.99 5.91
C ASN A 153 -1.83 23.42 7.24
N VAL A 154 -1.28 22.93 8.34
CA VAL A 154 -1.63 23.35 9.70
C VAL A 154 -0.52 24.22 10.22
N VAL A 155 -0.80 25.54 10.38
CA VAL A 155 0.19 26.53 10.83
C VAL A 155 0.39 26.43 12.35
N ASN A 156 -0.70 26.33 13.10
CA ASN A 156 -0.72 26.14 14.55
C ASN A 156 -2.12 25.70 15.01
N ASN A 157 -2.33 25.54 16.31
CA ASN A 157 -3.61 25.08 16.88
C ASN A 157 -4.83 25.97 16.55
N ASN A 158 -4.63 27.19 16.06
CA ASN A 158 -5.70 28.17 15.79
C ASN A 158 -5.75 28.59 14.31
N THR A 159 -4.81 28.09 13.47
CA THR A 159 -4.67 28.59 12.10
C THR A 159 -4.22 27.48 11.18
N TYR A 160 -4.89 27.34 10.04
CA TYR A 160 -4.53 26.42 8.96
C TYR A 160 -4.81 27.06 7.60
N THR A 161 -4.43 26.40 6.52
CA THR A 161 -4.66 26.88 5.16
C THR A 161 -5.51 25.90 4.35
N ILE A 162 -6.27 26.46 3.42
CA ILE A 162 -7.03 25.74 2.39
C ILE A 162 -6.66 26.31 1.01
N ALA A 163 -6.84 25.51 -0.03
CA ALA A 163 -6.72 25.98 -1.41
C ALA A 163 -8.11 26.20 -2.02
N VAL A 164 -8.26 27.31 -2.74
CA VAL A 164 -9.47 27.64 -3.48
C VAL A 164 -9.20 27.64 -4.99
N SER A 165 -10.26 27.53 -5.80
CA SER A 165 -10.15 27.40 -7.25
C SER A 165 -9.71 28.66 -8.01
N VAL A 166 -9.65 29.80 -7.33
CA VAL A 166 -9.28 31.10 -7.93
C VAL A 166 -8.25 31.81 -7.06
N SER A 167 -7.32 32.54 -7.67
CA SER A 167 -6.40 33.40 -6.92
C SER A 167 -7.09 34.69 -6.52
N ALA A 168 -6.94 35.12 -5.27
CA ALA A 168 -7.44 36.41 -4.80
C ALA A 168 -6.81 37.55 -5.60
N ASN A 169 -7.58 38.58 -5.94
CA ASN A 169 -7.08 39.75 -6.66
C ASN A 169 -6.93 41.00 -5.73
N SER A 170 -7.14 40.82 -4.44
CA SER A 170 -6.81 41.79 -3.37
C SER A 170 -6.48 41.03 -2.08
N SER A 171 -5.65 41.61 -1.24
CA SER A 171 -5.40 41.10 0.11
C SER A 171 -6.55 41.52 1.04
N ASP A 172 -6.94 40.58 1.92
CA ASP A 172 -8.00 40.81 2.90
C ASP A 172 -7.70 39.94 4.13
N SER A 173 -7.96 40.42 5.33
CA SER A 173 -7.65 39.72 6.56
C SER A 173 -8.73 39.88 7.62
N GLY A 174 -9.03 38.78 8.33
CA GLY A 174 -10.03 38.78 9.41
C GLY A 174 -11.47 38.93 8.94
N ASN A 175 -11.74 38.64 7.68
CA ASN A 175 -13.03 38.78 7.02
C ASN A 175 -13.62 37.45 6.59
N GLY A 176 -14.58 37.49 5.69
CA GLY A 176 -15.30 36.30 5.18
C GLY A 176 -16.69 36.11 5.78
N GLY A 177 -17.15 37.11 6.57
CA GLY A 177 -18.49 37.16 7.16
C GLY A 177 -18.51 36.93 8.67
N SER A 178 -19.59 37.42 9.30
CA SER A 178 -19.80 37.36 10.76
C SER A 178 -20.58 36.12 11.24
N SER A 179 -20.92 35.23 10.34
CA SER A 179 -21.74 34.02 10.63
C SER A 179 -21.18 32.76 10.05
N VAL A 180 -19.86 32.71 9.83
CA VAL A 180 -19.20 31.52 9.26
C VAL A 180 -19.23 30.37 10.26
N VAL A 181 -19.65 29.23 9.79
CA VAL A 181 -19.63 27.95 10.52
C VAL A 181 -18.74 26.97 9.75
N GLY A 182 -17.80 26.35 10.43
CA GLY A 182 -16.98 25.25 9.93
C GLY A 182 -17.48 23.91 10.47
N LYS A 183 -17.68 22.95 9.58
CA LYS A 183 -18.01 21.55 9.92
C LYS A 183 -16.81 20.69 9.59
N TYR A 184 -16.16 20.15 10.60
CA TYR A 184 -14.95 19.34 10.47
C TYR A 184 -15.28 17.86 10.37
N GLN A 185 -14.75 17.21 9.34
CA GLN A 185 -14.80 15.77 9.19
C GLN A 185 -13.90 15.09 10.24
N ILE A 186 -14.20 13.82 10.56
CA ILE A 186 -13.30 13.01 11.40
C ILE A 186 -11.94 12.83 10.73
N ASN A 187 -10.90 12.67 11.53
CA ASN A 187 -9.61 12.22 11.03
C ASN A 187 -9.68 10.72 10.73
N THR A 188 -9.32 10.34 9.51
CA THR A 188 -9.38 8.94 9.05
C THR A 188 -8.04 8.21 9.17
N GLY A 189 -6.94 8.91 9.42
CA GLY A 189 -5.59 8.36 9.51
C GLY A 189 -4.74 8.60 8.26
N LEU A 190 -3.63 7.88 8.14
CA LEU A 190 -2.64 8.05 7.08
C LEU A 190 -2.83 7.05 5.95
N ASP A 191 -2.41 7.43 4.74
CA ASP A 191 -2.35 6.54 3.57
C ASP A 191 -1.12 5.62 3.59
N THR A 192 -0.04 6.05 4.21
CA THR A 192 1.25 5.35 4.22
C THR A 192 1.79 5.30 5.63
N ASN A 193 2.39 4.17 6.01
CA ASN A 193 3.11 4.07 7.27
C ASN A 193 4.37 4.92 7.18
N PHE A 194 4.53 5.82 8.14
CA PHE A 194 5.78 6.52 8.38
C PHE A 194 6.43 5.90 9.61
N PHE A 195 7.68 5.52 9.45
CA PHE A 195 8.50 5.14 10.60
C PHE A 195 9.11 6.42 11.15
N GLY A 196 8.95 6.64 12.45
CA GLY A 196 9.56 7.79 13.12
C GLY A 196 11.09 7.75 13.01
N THR A 197 11.71 8.85 13.34
CA THR A 197 13.16 8.96 13.48
C THR A 197 13.62 8.40 14.83
N GLY A 198 14.81 7.85 14.93
CA GLY A 198 15.40 7.38 16.19
C GLY A 198 15.73 5.89 16.22
N TRP A 199 15.83 5.31 17.42
CA TRP A 199 16.22 3.91 17.63
C TRP A 199 15.28 2.94 16.90
N GLY A 200 15.89 2.14 15.99
CA GLY A 200 15.15 1.16 15.19
C GLY A 200 14.49 1.72 13.94
N ALA A 201 14.58 3.03 13.70
CA ALA A 201 14.10 3.68 12.50
C ALA A 201 15.29 4.05 11.59
N GLY A 202 15.19 3.74 10.31
CA GLY A 202 16.21 4.07 9.31
C GLY A 202 17.49 3.24 9.38
N VAL A 203 18.50 3.68 8.67
CA VAL A 203 19.82 3.04 8.64
C VAL A 203 20.66 3.47 9.83
N TRP A 204 21.66 2.63 10.17
CA TRP A 204 22.58 2.87 11.30
C TRP A 204 23.24 4.24 11.27
N ASN A 205 23.50 4.78 10.10
CA ASN A 205 24.23 6.02 9.87
C ASN A 205 23.36 7.25 9.60
N GLY A 206 22.04 7.10 9.68
CA GLY A 206 21.06 8.11 9.29
C GLY A 206 20.88 8.23 7.77
N ILE A 207 19.66 8.46 7.33
CA ILE A 207 19.33 8.86 5.95
C ILE A 207 18.49 10.12 6.06
N ASP A 208 18.76 11.10 5.20
CA ASP A 208 17.88 12.22 4.99
C ASP A 208 16.51 11.72 4.49
N THR A 209 15.41 12.21 5.08
CA THR A 209 14.05 11.83 4.68
C THR A 209 13.70 12.29 3.26
N ASP A 210 14.45 13.23 2.71
CA ASP A 210 14.33 13.72 1.32
C ASP A 210 15.30 13.00 0.38
N GLU A 211 15.47 11.69 0.53
CA GLU A 211 16.36 10.89 -0.29
C GLU A 211 16.06 11.06 -1.78
N LEU A 212 16.93 11.78 -2.47
CA LEU A 212 16.88 11.85 -3.93
C LEU A 212 17.34 10.50 -4.49
N THR A 213 16.47 9.85 -5.26
CA THR A 213 16.78 8.61 -5.94
C THR A 213 16.71 8.79 -7.46
N THR A 214 17.63 8.15 -8.16
CA THR A 214 17.61 7.96 -9.60
C THR A 214 18.05 6.53 -9.91
N THR A 215 18.19 6.16 -11.16
CA THR A 215 18.68 4.84 -11.58
C THR A 215 19.89 4.98 -12.50
N LEU A 216 20.76 3.95 -12.52
CA LEU A 216 21.80 3.85 -13.52
C LEU A 216 21.18 3.74 -14.91
N ALA A 217 21.71 4.50 -15.86
CA ALA A 217 21.32 4.45 -17.26
C ALA A 217 22.26 3.56 -18.10
N GLU A 218 23.26 2.96 -17.47
CA GLU A 218 24.26 2.08 -18.07
C GLU A 218 24.64 0.92 -17.14
N GLU A 219 25.44 -0.02 -17.63
CA GLU A 219 26.16 -1.00 -16.81
C GLU A 219 27.50 -0.40 -16.42
N LEU A 220 27.79 -0.28 -15.12
CA LEU A 220 28.98 0.37 -14.59
C LEU A 220 30.02 -0.67 -14.19
N ASP A 221 31.21 -0.66 -14.79
CA ASP A 221 32.30 -1.54 -14.37
C ASP A 221 33.02 -1.04 -13.11
N ALA A 222 33.86 -1.87 -12.49
CA ALA A 222 34.52 -1.55 -11.22
C ALA A 222 35.61 -0.46 -11.33
N SER A 223 35.98 -0.03 -12.53
CA SER A 223 37.05 0.95 -12.80
C SER A 223 36.54 2.25 -13.40
N GLU A 224 35.35 2.25 -13.92
CA GLU A 224 34.74 3.40 -14.56
C GLU A 224 34.41 4.51 -13.55
N THR A 225 34.71 5.76 -13.94
CA THR A 225 34.48 6.95 -13.10
C THR A 225 33.44 7.90 -13.67
N GLY A 226 32.94 7.64 -14.90
CA GLY A 226 31.79 8.33 -15.49
C GLY A 226 30.54 7.50 -15.23
N VAL A 227 29.58 8.00 -14.50
CA VAL A 227 28.34 7.30 -14.13
C VAL A 227 27.16 7.96 -14.79
N ASP A 228 26.57 7.29 -15.77
CA ASP A 228 25.35 7.76 -16.43
C ASP A 228 24.11 7.39 -15.61
N VAL A 229 23.34 8.40 -15.22
CA VAL A 229 22.09 8.25 -14.46
C VAL A 229 20.89 8.70 -15.28
N ALA A 230 19.71 8.17 -14.96
CA ALA A 230 18.48 8.55 -15.66
C ALA A 230 18.13 10.04 -15.46
N SER A 231 18.48 10.61 -14.30
CA SER A 231 18.37 12.04 -14.03
C SER A 231 19.40 12.45 -12.98
N ALA A 232 20.22 13.46 -13.30
CA ALA A 232 21.12 14.09 -12.34
C ALA A 232 20.50 15.31 -11.63
N THR A 233 19.22 15.57 -11.82
CA THR A 233 18.54 16.70 -11.18
C THR A 233 18.57 16.55 -9.66
N GLY A 234 19.07 17.55 -8.96
CA GLY A 234 19.19 17.55 -7.49
C GLY A 234 20.49 16.95 -6.96
N ILE A 235 21.35 16.38 -7.82
CA ILE A 235 22.71 15.95 -7.46
C ILE A 235 23.66 17.13 -7.72
N SER A 236 24.58 17.36 -6.79
CA SER A 236 25.58 18.43 -6.85
C SER A 236 27.00 17.88 -6.77
N THR A 237 27.99 18.68 -7.14
CA THR A 237 29.41 18.35 -6.91
C THR A 237 29.69 18.32 -5.41
N SER A 238 30.48 17.36 -4.96
CA SER A 238 30.78 17.00 -3.58
C SER A 238 29.68 16.17 -2.88
N ASP A 239 28.57 15.87 -3.54
CA ASP A 239 27.62 14.91 -3.03
C ASP A 239 28.21 13.49 -3.04
N VAL A 240 27.73 12.65 -2.13
CA VAL A 240 28.03 11.21 -2.11
C VAL A 240 26.78 10.45 -2.55
N ILE A 241 26.96 9.60 -3.55
CA ILE A 241 25.89 8.69 -4.01
C ILE A 241 26.20 7.28 -3.55
N SER A 242 25.16 6.48 -3.32
CA SER A 242 25.26 5.06 -3.00
C SER A 242 24.57 4.21 -4.07
N ILE A 243 25.28 3.16 -4.51
CA ILE A 243 24.73 2.15 -5.43
C ILE A 243 25.04 0.78 -4.82
N SER A 244 24.00 0.05 -4.42
CA SER A 244 24.12 -1.30 -3.85
C SER A 244 25.19 -1.42 -2.72
N GLY A 245 25.37 -0.34 -1.94
CA GLY A 245 26.31 -0.31 -0.82
C GLY A 245 27.71 0.22 -1.16
N GLU A 246 28.04 0.46 -2.42
CA GLU A 246 29.23 1.24 -2.78
C GLU A 246 28.92 2.73 -2.64
N LEU A 247 29.82 3.49 -2.03
CA LEU A 247 29.77 4.93 -1.95
C LEU A 247 30.68 5.55 -3.02
N MET A 248 30.20 6.60 -3.67
CA MET A 248 30.93 7.32 -4.72
C MET A 248 30.80 8.83 -4.49
N LEU A 249 31.94 9.52 -4.44
CA LEU A 249 31.96 10.99 -4.30
C LEU A 249 31.84 11.63 -5.68
N VAL A 250 30.86 12.50 -5.86
CA VAL A 250 30.61 13.23 -7.11
C VAL A 250 31.59 14.40 -7.25
N GLY A 251 32.51 14.30 -8.20
CA GLY A 251 33.50 15.33 -8.48
C GLY A 251 33.09 16.30 -9.59
N GLY A 252 32.15 15.93 -10.44
CA GLY A 252 31.67 16.75 -11.55
C GLY A 252 30.39 16.22 -12.16
N ILE A 253 29.62 17.09 -12.81
CA ILE A 253 28.34 16.72 -13.46
C ILE A 253 28.30 17.35 -14.84
N SER A 254 28.01 16.55 -15.85
CA SER A 254 27.79 16.99 -17.22
C SER A 254 26.51 16.35 -17.77
N SER A 255 25.42 17.13 -17.82
CA SER A 255 24.09 16.60 -18.15
C SER A 255 23.67 15.53 -17.14
N ASN A 256 23.49 14.28 -17.57
CA ASN A 256 23.15 13.15 -16.69
C ASN A 256 24.34 12.22 -16.41
N THR A 257 25.56 12.61 -16.77
CA THR A 257 26.79 11.88 -16.46
C THR A 257 27.45 12.50 -15.24
N LEU A 258 27.67 11.70 -14.20
CA LEU A 258 28.37 12.07 -12.97
C LEU A 258 29.84 11.61 -13.08
N THR A 259 30.79 12.50 -12.87
CA THR A 259 32.19 12.08 -12.68
C THR A 259 32.40 11.80 -11.20
N VAL A 260 32.77 10.56 -10.85
CA VAL A 260 32.83 10.14 -9.45
C VAL A 260 34.20 9.59 -9.05
N THR A 261 34.48 9.68 -7.76
CA THR A 261 35.54 8.89 -7.11
C THR A 261 34.90 7.64 -6.53
N ARG A 262 35.28 6.46 -7.06
CA ARG A 262 34.75 5.16 -6.66
C ARG A 262 35.29 4.71 -5.30
N GLY A 263 34.56 3.84 -4.61
CA GLY A 263 34.98 3.27 -3.35
C GLY A 263 35.15 4.28 -2.22
N HIS A 264 34.40 5.38 -2.24
CA HIS A 264 34.48 6.43 -1.22
C HIS A 264 34.15 5.90 0.17
N GLY A 265 34.68 6.54 1.23
CA GLY A 265 34.41 6.15 2.62
C GLY A 265 34.87 4.73 3.00
N GLY A 266 35.81 4.14 2.26
CA GLY A 266 36.34 2.79 2.53
C GLY A 266 35.49 1.65 1.96
N THR A 267 34.50 1.94 1.11
CA THR A 267 33.78 0.92 0.36
C THR A 267 34.63 0.40 -0.81
N THR A 268 34.24 -0.71 -1.40
CA THR A 268 34.97 -1.31 -2.52
C THR A 268 34.21 -1.05 -3.84
N ALA A 269 34.93 -0.60 -4.87
CA ALA A 269 34.38 -0.45 -6.19
C ALA A 269 34.00 -1.82 -6.78
N VAL A 270 32.74 -1.97 -7.21
CA VAL A 270 32.19 -3.20 -7.77
C VAL A 270 31.41 -2.91 -9.05
N VAL A 271 31.05 -3.95 -9.79
CA VAL A 271 30.22 -3.83 -10.99
C VAL A 271 28.77 -3.60 -10.60
N HIS A 272 28.10 -2.67 -11.28
CA HIS A 272 26.67 -2.39 -11.09
C HIS A 272 25.91 -2.56 -12.41
N SER A 273 24.69 -3.10 -12.31
CA SER A 273 23.87 -3.34 -13.49
C SER A 273 23.07 -2.09 -13.91
N ASN A 274 22.80 -1.98 -15.19
CA ASN A 274 21.89 -0.94 -15.69
C ASN A 274 20.52 -1.04 -14.98
N GLY A 275 19.97 0.11 -14.55
CA GLY A 275 18.70 0.20 -13.83
C GLY A 275 18.83 0.02 -12.31
N GLU A 276 20.03 -0.22 -11.76
CA GLU A 276 20.22 -0.20 -10.31
C GLU A 276 19.90 1.17 -9.72
N LEU A 277 19.39 1.16 -8.48
CA LEU A 277 19.01 2.37 -7.77
C LEU A 277 20.23 3.14 -7.32
N VAL A 278 20.31 4.40 -7.71
CA VAL A 278 21.29 5.38 -7.25
C VAL A 278 20.64 6.26 -6.21
N ARG A 279 21.21 6.32 -5.02
CA ARG A 279 20.72 7.11 -3.89
C ARG A 279 21.66 8.25 -3.59
N LEU A 280 21.14 9.43 -3.39
CA LEU A 280 21.92 10.54 -2.85
C LEU A 280 22.05 10.36 -1.32
N VAL A 281 23.27 10.15 -0.85
CA VAL A 281 23.58 10.06 0.59
C VAL A 281 23.93 11.48 1.06
N LYS A 282 23.00 12.16 1.72
CA LYS A 282 23.26 13.43 2.40
C LYS A 282 23.61 13.17 3.85
N GLY A 283 24.72 13.77 4.30
CA GLY A 283 25.14 13.71 5.69
C GLY A 283 25.99 12.48 6.04
N ASN A 284 27.13 12.73 6.64
CA ASN A 284 28.01 11.79 7.35
C ASN A 284 29.02 10.92 6.58
N ALA A 285 29.24 11.11 5.29
CA ALA A 285 30.35 10.39 4.65
C ALA A 285 31.71 11.09 4.79
N THR A 286 31.78 12.35 5.19
CA THR A 286 33.05 13.04 5.48
C THR A 286 32.85 14.10 6.55
N ALA A 287 33.32 13.80 7.73
CA ALA A 287 33.30 14.71 8.89
C ALA A 287 34.16 16.00 8.72
N THR A 288 34.56 16.36 7.50
CA THR A 288 35.48 17.47 7.26
C THR A 288 34.89 18.65 6.49
N ASP A 289 33.78 18.47 5.77
CA ASP A 289 33.29 19.55 4.89
C ASP A 289 31.97 20.20 5.38
N ASP A 290 31.22 19.59 6.31
CA ASP A 290 29.91 20.09 6.77
C ASP A 290 29.96 20.66 8.20
N THR A 291 31.14 20.88 8.76
CA THR A 291 31.29 21.48 10.08
C THR A 291 31.56 22.98 9.92
N VAL A 292 30.65 23.79 10.43
CA VAL A 292 30.81 25.24 10.52
C VAL A 292 30.89 25.69 11.97
N THR A 293 31.51 26.84 12.23
CA THR A 293 31.62 27.40 13.59
C THR A 293 30.73 28.64 13.70
N LEU A 294 30.23 28.91 14.90
CA LEU A 294 29.52 30.14 15.19
C LEU A 294 30.50 31.33 15.13
N VAL A 295 30.16 32.39 14.38
CA VAL A 295 31.02 33.56 14.19
C VAL A 295 30.70 34.70 15.15
N ASP A 296 29.53 34.67 15.74
CA ASP A 296 29.06 35.73 16.68
C ASP A 296 29.78 35.56 18.01
N GLY A 297 30.64 36.49 18.37
CA GLY A 297 31.43 36.46 19.59
C GLY A 297 30.63 36.39 20.90
N SER A 298 29.32 36.38 20.86
CA SER A 298 28.43 36.09 21.98
C SER A 298 27.92 34.62 21.97
N GLY A 299 28.20 33.86 20.91
CA GLY A 299 27.68 32.51 20.74
C GLY A 299 26.14 32.49 20.53
N LEU A 300 25.52 31.36 20.80
CA LEU A 300 24.07 31.16 20.69
C LEU A 300 23.48 31.00 22.09
N ALA A 301 22.59 31.93 22.47
CA ALA A 301 21.96 31.89 23.80
C ALA A 301 20.97 30.73 23.94
N SER A 302 20.76 30.24 25.16
CA SER A 302 19.79 29.15 25.48
C SER A 302 18.33 29.58 25.40
N ASP A 303 18.05 30.83 25.01
CA ASP A 303 16.69 31.35 24.89
C ASP A 303 15.97 30.73 23.71
N ALA A 304 14.87 30.03 23.98
CA ALA A 304 14.01 29.44 22.96
C ALA A 304 13.37 30.44 21.98
N THR A 305 13.45 31.74 22.29
CA THR A 305 12.97 32.80 21.40
C THR A 305 13.99 33.23 20.35
N VAL A 306 15.22 32.75 20.42
CA VAL A 306 16.24 33.00 19.38
C VAL A 306 15.87 32.33 18.09
N THR A 307 15.65 33.09 17.03
CA THR A 307 15.19 32.62 15.73
C THR A 307 16.28 32.62 14.65
N THR A 308 17.49 33.03 14.99
CA THR A 308 18.63 33.06 14.03
C THR A 308 19.92 32.64 14.70
N ALA A 309 20.76 31.90 13.98
CA ALA A 309 22.14 31.59 14.37
C ALA A 309 23.10 32.07 13.29
N THR A 310 24.11 32.84 13.65
CA THR A 310 25.18 33.28 12.74
C THR A 310 26.33 32.29 12.79
N VAL A 311 26.82 31.90 11.62
CA VAL A 311 27.89 30.90 11.44
C VAL A 311 28.88 31.40 10.38
N ASP A 312 30.07 30.78 10.32
CA ASP A 312 31.07 31.13 9.31
C ASP A 312 30.55 30.91 7.88
N SER A 313 29.87 29.81 7.64
CA SER A 313 29.23 29.53 6.35
C SER A 313 28.05 28.54 6.54
N ALA A 314 26.89 28.90 6.03
CA ALA A 314 25.74 28.01 5.92
C ALA A 314 25.51 27.55 4.45
N ALA A 315 26.45 27.84 3.54
CA ALA A 315 26.27 27.62 2.11
C ALA A 315 26.23 26.13 1.72
N ALA A 316 26.83 25.25 2.52
CA ALA A 316 26.82 23.78 2.30
C ALA A 316 25.57 23.09 2.88
N PHE A 317 24.75 23.80 3.66
CA PHE A 317 23.58 23.23 4.30
C PHE A 317 22.33 23.37 3.40
N PRO A 318 21.38 22.44 3.48
CA PRO A 318 20.07 22.57 2.84
C PRO A 318 19.35 23.86 3.20
N SER A 319 18.37 24.28 2.40
CA SER A 319 17.58 25.49 2.67
C SER A 319 16.72 25.40 3.93
N SER A 320 16.44 24.19 4.42
CA SER A 320 15.77 23.87 5.69
C SER A 320 16.21 22.52 6.17
N GLY A 321 16.11 22.24 7.47
CA GLY A 321 16.51 20.93 8.04
C GLY A 321 16.86 21.05 9.51
N TYR A 322 17.75 20.17 9.96
CA TYR A 322 18.22 20.12 11.35
C TYR A 322 19.72 20.28 11.42
N ILE A 323 20.17 21.04 12.42
CA ILE A 323 21.58 21.14 12.80
C ILE A 323 21.75 20.64 14.22
N LYS A 324 22.93 20.11 14.50
CA LYS A 324 23.34 19.72 15.84
C LYS A 324 24.51 20.59 16.28
N ILE A 325 24.38 21.17 17.48
CA ILE A 325 25.46 21.90 18.16
C ILE A 325 25.59 21.26 19.54
N GLU A 326 26.75 20.65 19.82
CA GLU A 326 26.97 19.83 21.01
C GLU A 326 25.86 18.74 21.16
N ASP A 327 25.02 18.83 22.19
CA ASP A 327 23.91 17.87 22.42
C ASP A 327 22.54 18.44 22.03
N GLU A 328 22.47 19.67 21.52
CA GLU A 328 21.23 20.26 21.07
C GLU A 328 21.00 20.05 19.58
N ILE A 329 19.77 19.66 19.22
CA ILE A 329 19.27 19.63 17.85
C ILE A 329 18.36 20.82 17.65
N ILE A 330 18.61 21.57 16.58
CA ILE A 330 17.91 22.80 16.24
C ILE A 330 17.33 22.63 14.84
N GLU A 331 16.02 22.75 14.69
CA GLU A 331 15.37 22.85 13.39
C GLU A 331 15.53 24.26 12.83
N TYR A 332 15.73 24.39 11.52
CA TYR A 332 15.77 25.67 10.83
C TYR A 332 14.93 25.62 9.56
N THR A 333 14.29 26.73 9.21
CA THR A 333 13.38 26.84 8.07
C THR A 333 13.95 27.67 6.93
N GLY A 334 15.14 28.24 7.09
CA GLY A 334 15.81 29.03 6.06
C GLY A 334 17.30 29.22 6.31
N THR A 335 18.07 29.44 5.25
CA THR A 335 19.50 29.74 5.31
C THR A 335 19.84 30.98 4.49
N THR A 336 20.88 31.70 4.93
CA THR A 336 21.62 32.65 4.09
C THR A 336 23.06 32.14 3.91
N SER A 337 23.95 32.93 3.34
CA SER A 337 25.36 32.52 3.23
C SER A 337 26.05 32.29 4.59
N THR A 338 25.57 32.92 5.64
CA THR A 338 26.21 32.92 6.98
C THR A 338 25.22 32.82 8.14
N THR A 339 23.95 32.51 7.90
CA THR A 339 22.97 32.39 8.99
C THR A 339 21.96 31.29 8.74
N PHE A 340 21.57 30.62 9.80
CA PHE A 340 20.33 29.81 9.86
C PHE A 340 19.20 30.69 10.40
N THR A 341 18.03 30.59 9.81
CA THR A 341 16.85 31.42 10.16
C THR A 341 15.62 30.54 10.45
N GLY A 342 14.69 31.09 11.23
CA GLY A 342 13.49 30.36 11.63
C GLY A 342 13.81 29.18 12.55
N LEU A 343 14.72 29.38 13.51
CA LEU A 343 15.17 28.34 14.43
C LEU A 343 14.06 27.91 15.38
N ILE A 344 13.93 26.59 15.54
CA ILE A 344 13.19 25.94 16.63
C ILE A 344 14.22 25.24 17.51
N ARG A 345 14.46 25.81 18.69
CA ARG A 345 15.47 25.37 19.64
C ARG A 345 15.00 24.14 20.41
N GLY A 346 15.95 23.28 20.79
CA GLY A 346 15.64 22.05 21.56
C GLY A 346 14.75 21.08 20.82
N SER A 347 14.85 21.02 19.49
CA SER A 347 14.07 20.11 18.65
C SER A 347 14.37 18.64 18.96
N LEU A 348 13.48 17.74 18.56
CA LEU A 348 13.61 16.27 18.74
C LEU A 348 13.89 15.87 20.20
N SER A 349 13.21 16.52 21.14
CA SER A 349 13.34 16.24 22.60
C SER A 349 14.72 16.54 23.19
N THR A 350 15.55 17.33 22.54
CA THR A 350 16.75 17.91 23.14
C THR A 350 16.40 19.16 23.94
N THR A 351 17.35 19.70 24.68
CA THR A 351 17.14 20.91 25.49
C THR A 351 17.90 22.07 24.90
N ALA A 352 17.24 23.22 24.72
CA ALA A 352 17.91 24.44 24.29
C ALA A 352 19.02 24.82 25.27
N ALA A 353 20.24 24.94 24.79
CA ALA A 353 21.45 25.21 25.57
C ALA A 353 22.14 26.47 25.05
N THR A 354 23.05 27.03 25.86
CA THR A 354 23.95 28.10 25.41
C THR A 354 25.13 27.46 24.72
N HIS A 355 25.43 27.87 23.49
CA HIS A 355 26.60 27.44 22.74
C HIS A 355 27.60 28.61 22.65
N ALA A 356 28.88 28.30 22.87
CA ALA A 356 29.93 29.29 22.81
C ALA A 356 30.25 29.68 21.35
N ASP A 357 30.94 30.80 21.21
CA ASP A 357 31.56 31.15 19.93
C ASP A 357 32.56 30.08 19.50
N ASN A 358 32.58 29.76 18.19
CA ASN A 358 33.40 28.73 17.58
C ASN A 358 33.02 27.26 17.93
N GLU A 359 31.81 27.03 18.45
CA GLU A 359 31.32 25.66 18.56
C GLU A 359 30.96 25.09 17.18
N ALA A 360 31.21 23.78 17.01
CA ALA A 360 30.96 23.09 15.75
C ALA A 360 29.46 22.92 15.50
N VAL A 361 29.02 23.37 14.33
CA VAL A 361 27.68 23.15 13.81
C VAL A 361 27.74 22.03 12.77
N ILE A 362 26.97 20.99 12.97
CA ILE A 362 26.96 19.80 12.11
C ILE A 362 25.54 19.63 11.58
N GLU A 363 25.38 19.29 10.29
CA GLU A 363 24.10 18.87 9.76
C GLU A 363 23.62 17.60 10.50
N ALA A 364 22.42 17.66 11.07
CA ALA A 364 21.84 16.52 11.77
C ALA A 364 21.09 15.64 10.79
N SER A 365 21.57 14.41 10.59
CA SER A 365 20.91 13.37 9.79
C SER A 365 20.04 12.47 10.66
N PHE A 366 18.94 11.95 10.11
CA PHE A 366 18.05 11.05 10.80
C PHE A 366 18.58 9.61 10.81
N GLY A 367 18.44 8.89 11.93
CA GLY A 367 18.84 7.50 12.05
C GLY A 367 19.08 7.04 13.49
N TRP A 368 19.79 5.93 13.64
CA TRP A 368 20.18 5.40 14.93
C TRP A 368 21.15 6.39 15.63
N GLY A 369 20.79 6.90 16.74
CA GLY A 369 21.55 7.91 17.48
C GLY A 369 20.84 9.25 17.57
N MET A 370 19.77 9.44 16.82
CA MET A 370 18.86 10.56 16.99
C MET A 370 17.80 10.22 18.04
N PRO A 371 17.38 11.16 18.90
CA PRO A 371 16.22 10.96 19.74
C PRO A 371 14.96 10.79 18.87
N ALA A 372 14.06 9.92 19.28
CA ALA A 372 12.77 9.80 18.62
C ALA A 372 11.96 11.10 18.81
N GLU A 373 11.27 11.53 17.77
CA GLU A 373 10.30 12.61 17.92
C GLU A 373 9.22 12.20 18.94
N SER A 374 9.08 12.99 19.99
CA SER A 374 8.09 12.72 21.06
C SER A 374 6.64 12.83 20.59
N THR A 375 6.41 13.35 19.40
CA THR A 375 5.09 13.64 18.81
C THR A 375 4.68 12.70 17.70
N VAL A 376 5.46 11.67 17.36
CA VAL A 376 4.96 10.58 16.53
C VAL A 376 4.02 9.73 17.41
N SER A 377 2.95 10.33 17.85
CA SER A 377 1.77 9.61 18.30
C SER A 377 1.32 8.80 17.11
N GLY A 378 1.33 7.47 17.26
CA GLY A 378 1.05 6.48 16.27
C GLY A 378 0.01 6.89 15.23
N ALA A 379 0.46 7.55 14.18
CA ALA A 379 -0.37 7.82 13.03
C ALA A 379 -0.64 6.47 12.38
N ASN A 380 -1.82 5.94 12.64
CA ASN A 380 -2.23 4.63 12.16
C ASN A 380 -2.51 4.70 10.66
N LEU A 381 -2.06 3.69 9.94
CA LEU A 381 -2.53 3.44 8.58
C LEU A 381 -4.06 3.34 8.61
N THR A 382 -4.72 4.14 7.79
CA THR A 382 -6.18 4.12 7.70
C THR A 382 -6.68 2.75 7.29
N ASN A 383 -7.55 2.20 8.09
CA ASN A 383 -8.37 1.05 7.76
C ASN A 383 -9.78 1.26 8.28
N TRP A 384 -10.76 0.90 7.49
CA TRP A 384 -12.16 0.90 7.88
C TRP A 384 -12.64 -0.52 8.11
N THR A 385 -13.45 -0.69 9.12
CA THR A 385 -14.28 -1.87 9.30
C THR A 385 -15.75 -1.47 9.23
N HIS A 386 -16.57 -2.37 8.76
CA HIS A 386 -17.97 -2.10 8.51
C HIS A 386 -18.77 -3.39 8.58
N ASP A 387 -20.04 -3.26 8.95
CA ASP A 387 -20.99 -4.33 8.92
C ASP A 387 -22.42 -3.77 8.89
N ASN A 388 -23.40 -4.54 8.42
CA ASN A 388 -24.78 -4.09 8.40
C ASN A 388 -25.58 -4.60 9.60
N PHE A 389 -26.37 -3.72 10.18
CA PHE A 389 -27.36 -4.05 11.19
C PHE A 389 -28.77 -3.90 10.59
N GLY A 390 -29.25 -4.98 10.00
CA GLY A 390 -30.45 -4.92 9.16
C GLY A 390 -30.15 -4.21 7.84
N GLU A 391 -30.83 -3.10 7.57
CA GLU A 391 -30.61 -2.28 6.37
C GLU A 391 -29.56 -1.18 6.58
N ASP A 392 -29.29 -0.85 7.85
CA ASP A 392 -28.41 0.22 8.27
C ASP A 392 -26.96 -0.25 8.28
N LEU A 393 -26.03 0.71 8.28
CA LEU A 393 -24.61 0.45 8.22
C LEU A 393 -23.90 0.94 9.50
N LEU A 394 -23.09 0.08 10.06
CA LEU A 394 -22.09 0.42 11.07
C LEU A 394 -20.73 0.56 10.42
N ILE A 395 -20.00 1.61 10.71
CA ILE A 395 -18.64 1.84 10.25
C ILE A 395 -17.74 2.24 11.41
N ASN A 396 -16.48 1.86 11.33
CA ASN A 396 -15.47 2.22 12.31
C ASN A 396 -14.13 2.49 11.61
N VAL A 397 -13.48 3.56 11.99
CA VAL A 397 -12.08 3.82 11.65
C VAL A 397 -11.20 3.13 12.69
N LYS A 398 -10.18 2.42 12.25
CA LYS A 398 -9.22 1.74 13.13
C LYS A 398 -8.64 2.70 14.18
N ASN A 399 -8.77 2.35 15.45
CA ASN A 399 -8.42 3.16 16.63
C ASN A 399 -9.20 4.50 16.71
N GLY A 400 -10.34 4.58 16.09
CA GLY A 400 -11.26 5.73 16.11
C GLY A 400 -12.67 5.35 16.49
N GLY A 401 -13.60 6.27 16.30
CA GLY A 401 -15.02 6.12 16.68
C GLY A 401 -15.76 5.04 15.89
N ILE A 402 -16.90 4.68 16.44
CA ILE A 402 -17.89 3.81 15.81
C ILE A 402 -19.06 4.69 15.39
N TYR A 403 -19.49 4.55 14.13
CA TYR A 403 -20.53 5.39 13.55
C TYR A 403 -21.64 4.55 12.93
N TYR A 404 -22.82 5.13 12.94
CA TYR A 404 -24.05 4.53 12.46
C TYR A 404 -24.65 5.39 11.33
N TRP A 405 -24.94 4.77 10.21
CA TRP A 405 -25.67 5.37 9.10
C TRP A 405 -27.05 4.73 8.99
N ASP A 406 -28.08 5.55 9.12
CA ASP A 406 -29.48 5.15 9.00
C ASP A 406 -29.91 5.26 7.54
N ARG A 407 -30.30 4.13 6.96
CA ARG A 407 -30.78 4.06 5.57
C ARG A 407 -31.99 4.98 5.32
N THR A 408 -32.88 5.12 6.30
CA THR A 408 -34.09 5.95 6.15
C THR A 408 -33.77 7.43 5.98
N SER A 409 -32.59 7.86 6.46
CA SER A 409 -32.08 9.22 6.29
C SER A 409 -31.50 9.49 4.88
N GLY A 410 -31.31 8.43 4.05
CA GLY A 410 -30.83 8.49 2.70
C GLY A 410 -29.31 8.70 2.57
N THR A 411 -28.80 8.51 1.33
CA THR A 411 -27.35 8.57 1.04
C THR A 411 -26.75 9.97 1.08
N SER A 412 -27.56 11.02 1.20
CA SER A 412 -27.11 12.40 1.41
C SER A 412 -26.79 12.72 2.88
N SER A 413 -27.18 11.85 3.80
CA SER A 413 -26.97 12.03 5.24
C SER A 413 -25.66 11.38 5.67
N ARG A 414 -24.90 12.09 6.50
CA ARG A 414 -23.65 11.56 7.06
C ARG A 414 -23.93 10.61 8.22
N ALA A 415 -23.04 9.63 8.43
CA ALA A 415 -23.09 8.77 9.59
C ALA A 415 -22.86 9.58 10.87
N VAL A 416 -23.48 9.13 11.97
CA VAL A 416 -23.39 9.77 13.29
C VAL A 416 -22.68 8.82 14.28
N GLU A 417 -22.05 9.38 15.30
CA GLU A 417 -21.33 8.59 16.28
C GLU A 417 -22.32 7.74 17.09
N LEU A 418 -22.02 6.45 17.28
CA LEU A 418 -22.93 5.48 17.88
C LEU A 418 -23.33 5.87 19.32
N ASN A 419 -22.41 6.39 20.13
CA ASN A 419 -22.66 6.81 21.50
C ASN A 419 -23.60 8.03 21.62
N THR A 420 -23.87 8.75 20.52
CA THR A 420 -24.81 9.89 20.48
C THR A 420 -26.26 9.46 20.28
N LEU A 421 -26.51 8.21 19.93
CA LEU A 421 -27.87 7.70 19.79
C LEU A 421 -28.55 7.63 21.16
N SER A 422 -29.84 7.85 21.20
CA SER A 422 -30.63 7.79 22.45
C SER A 422 -30.50 6.43 23.11
N GLY A 423 -30.00 6.39 24.34
CA GLY A 423 -29.81 5.17 25.12
C GLY A 423 -28.44 4.49 24.90
N SER A 424 -27.53 5.03 24.11
CA SER A 424 -26.25 4.41 23.79
C SER A 424 -25.02 5.11 24.40
N THR A 425 -25.20 5.85 25.48
CA THR A 425 -24.14 6.63 26.12
C THR A 425 -22.95 5.82 26.65
N LEU A 426 -23.14 4.51 26.85
CA LEU A 426 -22.07 3.57 27.22
C LEU A 426 -21.55 2.73 26.07
N ALA A 427 -21.94 3.04 24.82
CA ALA A 427 -21.32 2.43 23.66
C ALA A 427 -19.82 2.78 23.59
N PRO A 428 -18.99 1.86 23.06
CA PRO A 428 -17.57 2.16 22.86
C PRO A 428 -17.38 3.39 21.97
N THR A 429 -16.45 4.27 22.37
CA THR A 429 -16.10 5.49 21.63
C THR A 429 -14.84 5.36 20.81
N VAL A 430 -14.09 4.28 21.03
CA VAL A 430 -12.89 3.94 20.26
C VAL A 430 -12.81 2.43 20.10
N ALA A 431 -12.52 1.97 18.88
CA ALA A 431 -12.33 0.56 18.61
C ALA A 431 -11.35 0.33 17.45
N LYS A 432 -10.78 -0.87 17.38
CA LYS A 432 -10.00 -1.33 16.21
C LYS A 432 -10.90 -1.89 15.13
N GLN A 433 -11.99 -2.55 15.51
CA GLN A 433 -12.92 -3.16 14.59
C GLN A 433 -14.32 -3.23 15.20
N ILE A 434 -15.32 -3.06 14.33
CA ILE A 434 -16.73 -3.34 14.62
C ILE A 434 -17.21 -4.55 13.80
N MET A 435 -18.10 -5.35 14.34
CA MET A 435 -18.73 -6.48 13.66
C MET A 435 -20.15 -6.71 14.22
N VAL A 436 -21.04 -7.20 13.38
CA VAL A 436 -22.35 -7.72 13.79
C VAL A 436 -22.31 -9.24 13.70
N SER A 437 -22.58 -9.95 14.79
CA SER A 437 -22.57 -11.40 14.79
C SER A 437 -23.72 -11.97 13.94
N ASP A 438 -23.40 -12.85 12.98
CA ASP A 438 -24.38 -13.44 12.06
C ASP A 438 -25.44 -14.31 12.74
N GLN A 439 -25.07 -15.00 13.83
CA GLN A 439 -25.93 -16.00 14.47
C GLN A 439 -26.92 -15.39 15.46
N ASP A 440 -26.47 -14.39 16.20
CA ASP A 440 -27.14 -13.89 17.39
C ASP A 440 -27.33 -12.38 17.40
N ARG A 441 -26.84 -11.70 16.33
CA ARG A 441 -27.04 -10.28 16.07
C ARG A 441 -26.63 -9.36 17.23
N HIS A 442 -25.49 -9.67 17.85
CA HIS A 442 -24.81 -8.76 18.74
C HIS A 442 -23.89 -7.84 17.92
N VAL A 443 -23.87 -6.57 18.27
CA VAL A 443 -22.83 -5.65 17.81
C VAL A 443 -21.62 -5.83 18.71
N ILE A 444 -20.46 -6.13 18.13
CA ILE A 444 -19.23 -6.46 18.85
C ILE A 444 -18.14 -5.48 18.46
N ALA A 445 -17.50 -4.87 19.44
CA ALA A 445 -16.34 -3.98 19.27
C ALA A 445 -15.09 -4.67 19.80
N PHE A 446 -14.05 -4.72 18.97
CA PHE A 446 -12.77 -5.36 19.28
C PHE A 446 -11.67 -4.31 19.49
N GLY A 447 -10.82 -4.50 20.52
CA GLY A 447 -9.78 -3.56 20.88
C GLY A 447 -10.34 -2.19 21.21
N CYS A 448 -11.29 -2.14 22.12
CA CYS A 448 -12.11 -0.96 22.42
C CYS A 448 -11.88 -0.44 23.84
N ASP A 449 -12.55 0.66 24.20
CA ASP A 449 -12.62 1.17 25.57
C ASP A 449 -13.60 0.38 26.43
N GLY A 450 -13.30 0.24 27.71
CA GLY A 450 -14.13 -0.48 28.70
C GLY A 450 -15.35 0.31 29.18
N GLU A 451 -16.38 -0.36 29.70
CA GLU A 451 -17.57 0.28 30.27
C GLU A 451 -17.21 1.27 31.39
N GLY A 452 -16.20 0.93 32.22
CA GLY A 452 -15.69 1.80 33.30
C GLY A 452 -14.65 2.81 32.93
N SER A 453 -14.21 2.85 31.64
CA SER A 453 -13.09 3.69 31.16
C SER A 453 -13.34 4.20 29.75
N ILE A 454 -14.53 4.73 29.50
CA ILE A 454 -14.92 5.28 28.19
C ILE A 454 -13.87 6.29 27.70
N GLY A 455 -13.46 6.16 26.44
CA GLY A 455 -12.42 6.99 25.80
C GLY A 455 -10.99 6.50 26.03
N THR A 456 -10.75 5.49 26.88
CA THR A 456 -9.44 4.90 27.08
C THR A 456 -9.39 3.51 26.47
N GLN A 457 -8.76 3.39 25.31
CA GLN A 457 -8.68 2.14 24.55
C GLN A 457 -7.84 1.07 25.27
N ASP A 458 -8.38 -0.13 25.42
CA ASP A 458 -7.64 -1.35 25.74
C ASP A 458 -7.55 -2.20 24.44
N PRO A 459 -6.36 -2.35 23.85
CA PRO A 459 -6.20 -3.04 22.57
C PRO A 459 -6.58 -4.53 22.59
N LEU A 460 -6.79 -5.13 23.76
CA LEU A 460 -7.13 -6.54 23.94
C LEU A 460 -8.55 -6.76 24.47
N LEU A 461 -9.32 -5.69 24.68
CA LEU A 461 -10.68 -5.74 25.17
C LEU A 461 -11.67 -5.98 24.03
N ILE A 462 -12.67 -6.82 24.28
CA ILE A 462 -13.82 -7.07 23.41
C ILE A 462 -15.07 -6.69 24.18
N ARG A 463 -15.91 -5.82 23.64
CA ARG A 463 -17.23 -5.50 24.17
C ARG A 463 -18.31 -5.87 23.19
N PHE A 464 -19.43 -6.31 23.69
CA PHE A 464 -20.60 -6.62 22.88
C PHE A 464 -21.85 -5.99 23.51
N GLY A 465 -22.65 -5.38 22.66
CA GLY A 465 -23.97 -4.85 23.05
C GLY A 465 -24.96 -5.98 23.33
N SER A 466 -26.15 -5.66 23.84
CA SER A 466 -27.21 -6.63 24.02
C SER A 466 -27.71 -7.14 22.66
N GLN A 467 -28.19 -8.39 22.64
CA GLN A 467 -28.73 -9.02 21.44
C GLN A 467 -29.80 -8.16 20.77
N GLU A 468 -29.69 -8.03 19.44
CA GLU A 468 -30.58 -7.24 18.57
C GLU A 468 -30.72 -5.75 18.97
N SER A 469 -29.72 -5.20 19.69
CA SER A 469 -29.74 -3.81 20.13
C SER A 469 -28.46 -3.06 19.71
N LEU A 470 -28.65 -1.88 19.12
CA LEU A 470 -27.56 -0.94 18.80
C LEU A 470 -27.13 -0.13 20.03
N THR A 471 -28.04 0.06 21.02
CA THR A 471 -27.86 1.08 22.04
C THR A 471 -27.62 0.50 23.45
N ALA A 472 -27.98 -0.75 23.71
CA ALA A 472 -27.86 -1.36 25.03
C ALA A 472 -26.45 -1.96 25.25
N TRP A 473 -25.52 -1.14 25.72
CA TRP A 473 -24.10 -1.49 25.95
C TRP A 473 -23.74 -1.68 27.43
N GLN A 474 -24.63 -1.34 28.33
CA GLN A 474 -24.44 -1.55 29.77
C GLN A 474 -24.60 -3.02 30.11
N SER A 475 -23.62 -3.58 30.81
CA SER A 475 -23.67 -4.96 31.31
C SER A 475 -24.65 -5.06 32.50
N LEU A 476 -25.80 -5.68 32.32
CA LEU A 476 -26.84 -5.88 33.31
C LEU A 476 -27.20 -7.37 33.44
N ALA A 477 -27.61 -7.78 34.61
CA ALA A 477 -28.10 -9.16 34.84
C ALA A 477 -29.32 -9.55 33.98
N THR A 478 -30.00 -8.57 33.39
CA THR A 478 -31.23 -8.71 32.62
C THR A 478 -31.01 -8.64 31.09
N ASN A 479 -29.79 -8.41 30.63
CA ASN A 479 -29.47 -8.35 29.22
C ASN A 479 -28.24 -9.22 28.87
N THR A 480 -27.84 -9.23 27.62
CA THR A 480 -26.71 -10.03 27.10
C THR A 480 -25.48 -9.20 26.79
N ALA A 481 -25.47 -7.89 27.11
CA ALA A 481 -24.29 -7.06 26.97
C ALA A 481 -23.18 -7.48 27.95
N GLY A 482 -21.92 -7.31 27.53
CA GLY A 482 -20.78 -7.67 28.36
C GLY A 482 -19.44 -7.36 27.73
N GLU A 483 -18.38 -7.78 28.41
CA GLU A 483 -17.00 -7.62 27.95
C GLU A 483 -16.14 -8.85 28.21
N LEU A 484 -15.17 -9.08 27.39
CA LEU A 484 -14.14 -10.11 27.48
C LEU A 484 -12.78 -9.51 27.18
N ARG A 485 -11.72 -9.97 27.83
CA ARG A 485 -10.38 -9.51 27.57
C ARG A 485 -9.47 -10.68 27.23
N ILE A 486 -8.73 -10.53 26.11
CA ILE A 486 -7.67 -11.47 25.73
C ILE A 486 -6.43 -11.21 26.60
N SER A 487 -5.77 -12.29 27.02
CA SER A 487 -4.57 -12.20 27.86
C SER A 487 -3.25 -12.42 27.09
N THR A 488 -3.32 -12.80 25.81
CA THR A 488 -2.16 -13.16 25.00
C THR A 488 -2.02 -12.18 23.82
N GLY A 489 -0.85 -11.58 23.69
CA GLY A 489 -0.56 -10.57 22.67
C GLY A 489 -0.56 -9.14 23.23
N SER A 490 -0.29 -8.19 22.38
CA SER A 490 -0.29 -6.76 22.71
C SER A 490 -1.53 -6.04 22.15
N GLU A 491 -2.08 -6.55 21.05
CA GLU A 491 -3.26 -5.96 20.41
C GLU A 491 -4.06 -7.01 19.61
N ILE A 492 -5.36 -6.77 19.49
CA ILE A 492 -6.21 -7.43 18.50
C ILE A 492 -5.94 -6.77 17.15
N VAL A 493 -5.61 -7.59 16.15
CA VAL A 493 -5.37 -7.11 14.78
C VAL A 493 -6.66 -7.13 13.96
N VAL A 494 -7.40 -8.26 14.01
CA VAL A 494 -8.66 -8.44 13.28
C VAL A 494 -9.47 -9.57 13.86
N ALA A 495 -10.79 -9.49 13.71
CA ALA A 495 -11.73 -10.59 13.96
C ALA A 495 -12.43 -10.99 12.65
N ILE A 496 -12.56 -12.28 12.40
CA ILE A 496 -13.16 -12.86 11.19
C ILE A 496 -14.32 -13.76 11.56
N GLN A 497 -15.48 -13.46 11.03
CA GLN A 497 -16.68 -14.28 11.20
C GLN A 497 -16.53 -15.59 10.42
N THR A 498 -16.78 -16.72 11.09
CA THR A 498 -16.97 -18.03 10.46
C THR A 498 -18.34 -18.60 10.84
N LYS A 499 -18.75 -19.69 10.21
CA LYS A 499 -20.05 -20.31 10.51
C LYS A 499 -20.19 -20.81 11.94
N GLN A 500 -19.10 -21.13 12.63
CA GLN A 500 -19.16 -21.76 13.96
C GLN A 500 -18.72 -20.84 15.08
N GLN A 501 -17.84 -19.87 14.77
CA GLN A 501 -17.25 -18.98 15.76
C GLN A 501 -16.62 -17.76 15.09
N ILE A 502 -16.31 -16.76 15.87
CA ILE A 502 -15.53 -15.61 15.46
C ILE A 502 -14.06 -15.91 15.77
N LEU A 503 -13.20 -15.85 14.77
CA LEU A 503 -11.75 -15.99 14.94
C LEU A 503 -11.15 -14.63 15.23
N VAL A 504 -10.56 -14.47 16.41
CA VAL A 504 -9.94 -13.22 16.85
C VAL A 504 -8.43 -13.38 16.81
N TYR A 505 -7.78 -12.63 15.91
CA TYR A 505 -6.34 -12.61 15.75
C TYR A 505 -5.72 -11.50 16.60
N THR A 506 -4.72 -11.86 17.38
CA THR A 506 -3.81 -10.89 17.97
C THR A 506 -2.52 -10.82 17.12
N ASP A 507 -1.60 -9.98 17.51
CA ASP A 507 -0.27 -9.90 16.92
C ASP A 507 0.54 -11.23 17.02
N VAL A 508 0.20 -12.13 17.95
CA VAL A 508 0.95 -13.38 18.21
C VAL A 508 0.10 -14.63 18.36
N SER A 509 -1.25 -14.53 18.42
CA SER A 509 -2.12 -15.66 18.71
C SER A 509 -3.46 -15.59 18.00
N LEU A 510 -4.14 -16.74 17.94
CA LEU A 510 -5.49 -16.89 17.43
C LEU A 510 -6.41 -17.41 18.53
N HIS A 511 -7.53 -16.76 18.70
CA HIS A 511 -8.59 -17.12 19.63
C HIS A 511 -9.90 -17.42 18.89
N GLY A 512 -10.70 -18.32 19.45
CA GLY A 512 -12.07 -18.60 19.02
C GLY A 512 -13.05 -17.99 20.02
N MET A 513 -13.95 -17.15 19.55
CA MET A 513 -15.05 -16.58 20.32
C MET A 513 -16.35 -17.23 19.88
N GLN A 514 -17.07 -17.84 20.80
CA GLN A 514 -18.31 -18.59 20.53
C GLN A 514 -19.45 -18.04 21.36
N PHE A 515 -20.65 -18.01 20.79
CA PHE A 515 -21.87 -17.72 21.52
C PHE A 515 -22.24 -18.93 22.37
N LEU A 516 -22.34 -18.73 23.68
CA LEU A 516 -22.69 -19.75 24.68
C LEU A 516 -24.12 -19.61 25.21
N GLY A 517 -24.71 -18.46 24.95
CA GLY A 517 -25.99 -18.08 25.53
C GLY A 517 -25.90 -17.65 26.99
N PRO A 518 -27.02 -17.12 27.55
CA PRO A 518 -27.06 -16.67 28.95
C PRO A 518 -26.71 -17.80 29.94
N PRO A 519 -25.98 -17.51 31.04
CA PRO A 519 -25.60 -16.18 31.50
C PRO A 519 -24.25 -15.66 30.96
N PHE A 520 -23.51 -16.44 30.18
CA PHE A 520 -22.14 -16.09 29.77
C PHE A 520 -22.07 -15.34 28.47
N THR A 521 -23.12 -15.34 27.66
CA THR A 521 -23.25 -14.76 26.33
C THR A 521 -22.17 -15.28 25.35
N PHE A 522 -20.89 -14.90 25.51
CA PHE A 522 -19.78 -15.38 24.72
C PHE A 522 -18.70 -16.03 25.57
N GLY A 523 -18.06 -17.05 25.02
CA GLY A 523 -16.85 -17.67 25.56
C GLY A 523 -15.67 -17.46 24.61
N LEU A 524 -14.48 -17.34 25.19
CA LEU A 524 -13.23 -17.16 24.47
C LEU A 524 -12.27 -18.30 24.78
N ASN A 525 -11.69 -18.91 23.75
CA ASN A 525 -10.67 -19.96 23.91
C ASN A 525 -9.49 -19.68 22.98
N GLU A 526 -8.28 -19.95 23.45
CA GLU A 526 -7.07 -19.83 22.64
C GLU A 526 -6.94 -21.07 21.73
N ILE A 527 -6.78 -20.86 20.42
CA ILE A 527 -6.64 -21.92 19.42
C ILE A 527 -5.16 -22.18 19.11
N SER A 528 -4.36 -21.12 18.95
CA SER A 528 -2.95 -21.25 18.57
C SER A 528 -2.13 -20.05 19.02
N ARG A 529 -0.83 -20.29 19.26
CA ARG A 529 0.19 -19.28 19.58
C ARG A 529 1.27 -19.24 18.51
N ASN A 530 2.08 -18.19 18.54
CA ASN A 530 3.22 -17.97 17.63
C ASN A 530 2.80 -17.98 16.15
N ILE A 531 1.67 -17.38 15.87
CA ILE A 531 1.19 -17.10 14.52
C ILE A 531 1.16 -15.58 14.32
N THR A 532 1.30 -15.17 13.07
CA THR A 532 1.24 -13.76 12.70
C THR A 532 0.19 -13.56 11.62
N ILE A 533 -0.34 -12.36 11.53
CA ILE A 533 -1.17 -11.90 10.42
C ILE A 533 -0.59 -10.60 9.86
N ALA A 534 -0.51 -10.49 8.53
CA ALA A 534 0.17 -9.37 7.87
C ALA A 534 -0.57 -8.04 8.06
N SER A 535 -1.89 -8.06 7.96
CA SER A 535 -2.73 -6.86 8.08
C SER A 535 -4.15 -7.25 8.52
N PRO A 536 -4.98 -6.31 8.93
CA PRO A 536 -6.40 -6.57 9.20
C PRO A 536 -7.15 -7.16 8.00
N ASN A 537 -6.74 -6.83 6.79
CA ASN A 537 -7.36 -7.29 5.55
C ASN A 537 -6.65 -8.50 4.92
N ALA A 538 -5.65 -9.10 5.59
CA ALA A 538 -4.88 -10.21 5.03
C ALA A 538 -5.55 -11.59 5.17
N ALA A 539 -6.73 -11.67 5.78
CA ALA A 539 -7.46 -12.91 5.99
C ALA A 539 -8.80 -12.90 5.25
N VAL A 540 -9.21 -14.08 4.77
CA VAL A 540 -10.51 -14.26 4.15
C VAL A 540 -11.12 -15.61 4.55
N ALA A 541 -12.39 -15.58 4.90
CA ALA A 541 -13.17 -16.79 5.17
C ALA A 541 -13.71 -17.38 3.85
N VAL A 542 -13.52 -18.69 3.67
CA VAL A 542 -14.01 -19.45 2.52
C VAL A 542 -14.68 -20.71 3.03
N ASN A 543 -16.00 -20.74 3.04
CA ASN A 543 -16.79 -21.80 3.64
C ASN A 543 -16.43 -22.03 5.11
N ASP A 544 -15.85 -23.19 5.43
CA ASP A 544 -15.44 -23.58 6.79
C ASP A 544 -13.94 -23.33 7.06
N PHE A 545 -13.23 -22.73 6.10
CA PHE A 545 -11.81 -22.44 6.20
C PHE A 545 -11.59 -20.93 6.27
N VAL A 546 -10.51 -20.53 6.95
CA VAL A 546 -9.98 -19.17 6.86
C VAL A 546 -8.54 -19.24 6.38
N PHE A 547 -8.23 -18.52 5.33
CA PHE A 547 -6.89 -18.40 4.77
C PHE A 547 -6.33 -17.03 5.09
N TRP A 548 -5.05 -16.96 5.47
CA TRP A 548 -4.40 -15.66 5.69
C TRP A 548 -2.92 -15.66 5.37
N MET A 549 -2.42 -14.47 5.06
CA MET A 549 -1.01 -14.18 4.91
C MET A 549 -0.45 -13.68 6.23
N GLY A 550 0.58 -14.31 6.75
CA GLY A 550 1.36 -13.86 7.88
C GLY A 550 2.54 -12.99 7.46
N SER A 551 3.47 -12.71 8.37
CA SER A 551 4.66 -11.90 8.11
C SER A 551 5.71 -12.59 7.21
N LYS A 552 5.70 -13.94 7.15
CA LYS A 552 6.66 -14.75 6.37
C LYS A 552 6.07 -16.05 5.82
N GLU A 553 4.82 -16.34 6.07
CA GLU A 553 4.19 -17.62 5.75
C GLU A 553 2.71 -17.44 5.45
N PHE A 554 2.11 -18.42 4.81
CA PHE A 554 0.67 -18.51 4.62
C PHE A 554 0.09 -19.58 5.55
N TYR A 555 -1.12 -19.34 6.01
CA TYR A 555 -1.80 -20.21 6.95
C TYR A 555 -3.23 -20.54 6.50
N VAL A 556 -3.74 -21.63 7.02
CA VAL A 556 -5.14 -22.03 6.90
C VAL A 556 -5.67 -22.51 8.26
N TYR A 557 -6.87 -22.10 8.59
CA TYR A 557 -7.67 -22.64 9.69
C TYR A 557 -8.82 -23.47 9.12
N GLY A 558 -8.98 -24.69 9.61
CA GLY A 558 -10.09 -25.60 9.33
C GLY A 558 -10.36 -26.50 10.55
N GLY A 559 -10.61 -25.83 11.70
CA GLY A 559 -10.67 -26.48 13.02
C GLY A 559 -9.33 -26.48 13.76
N THR A 560 -8.22 -26.48 13.05
CA THR A 560 -6.85 -26.29 13.58
C THR A 560 -6.06 -25.37 12.65
N VAL A 561 -5.06 -24.69 13.21
CA VAL A 561 -4.15 -23.85 12.42
C VAL A 561 -3.09 -24.74 11.76
N GLN A 562 -2.92 -24.58 10.46
CA GLN A 562 -1.87 -25.25 9.67
C GLN A 562 -1.14 -24.24 8.81
N ARG A 563 0.18 -24.44 8.64
CA ARG A 563 0.94 -23.73 7.61
C ARG A 563 0.49 -24.23 6.24
N LEU A 564 0.22 -23.32 5.34
CA LEU A 564 -0.17 -23.65 3.98
C LEU A 564 1.11 -23.79 3.13
N PRO A 565 1.45 -24.99 2.64
CA PRO A 565 2.63 -25.18 1.81
C PRO A 565 2.57 -24.27 0.58
N CYS A 566 3.62 -23.50 0.36
CA CYS A 566 3.67 -22.53 -0.73
C CYS A 566 4.89 -22.79 -1.62
N THR A 567 4.66 -22.95 -2.91
CA THR A 567 5.71 -23.21 -3.92
C THR A 567 6.33 -21.93 -4.48
N VAL A 568 5.94 -20.77 -3.96
CA VAL A 568 6.42 -19.43 -4.36
C VAL A 568 6.73 -18.56 -3.14
N LEU A 569 7.01 -19.17 -1.99
CA LEU A 569 7.16 -18.50 -0.70
C LEU A 569 8.30 -17.49 -0.72
N ASP A 570 9.50 -17.95 -1.06
CA ASP A 570 10.70 -17.10 -1.09
C ASP A 570 10.58 -15.99 -2.16
N TYR A 571 9.94 -16.29 -3.27
CA TYR A 571 9.69 -15.30 -4.31
C TYR A 571 8.79 -14.16 -3.82
N VAL A 572 7.69 -14.47 -3.14
CA VAL A 572 6.74 -13.47 -2.61
C VAL A 572 7.38 -12.66 -1.51
N PHE A 573 7.93 -13.33 -0.47
CA PHE A 573 8.47 -12.63 0.71
C PHE A 573 9.86 -12.01 0.49
N GLY A 574 10.56 -12.38 -0.59
CA GLY A 574 11.79 -11.74 -1.05
C GLY A 574 11.55 -10.39 -1.78
N ASP A 575 10.40 -10.26 -2.45
CA ASP A 575 9.97 -9.03 -3.15
C ASP A 575 8.93 -8.24 -2.34
N PHE A 576 8.81 -8.46 -1.04
CA PHE A 576 7.76 -7.87 -0.22
C PHE A 576 8.26 -6.63 0.56
N ASN A 577 7.55 -5.51 0.42
CA ASN A 577 7.79 -4.31 1.24
C ASN A 577 7.18 -4.50 2.63
N ARG A 578 8.01 -4.84 3.60
CA ARG A 578 7.57 -5.08 4.98
C ARG A 578 7.14 -3.82 5.71
N ASP A 579 7.63 -2.67 5.30
CA ASP A 579 7.28 -1.39 5.91
C ASP A 579 5.82 -1.02 5.61
N GLN A 580 5.30 -1.54 4.52
CA GLN A 580 3.90 -1.36 4.10
C GLN A 580 3.05 -2.63 4.28
N ILE A 581 3.46 -3.55 5.17
CA ILE A 581 2.76 -4.82 5.43
C ILE A 581 1.28 -4.64 5.78
N GLY A 582 0.93 -3.54 6.46
CA GLY A 582 -0.44 -3.20 6.81
C GLY A 582 -1.39 -2.99 5.62
N LYS A 583 -0.86 -2.87 4.39
CA LYS A 583 -1.64 -2.69 3.15
C LYS A 583 -2.03 -4.00 2.46
N VAL A 584 -1.53 -5.14 2.91
CA VAL A 584 -1.88 -6.45 2.35
C VAL A 584 -3.39 -6.64 2.40
N THR A 585 -3.98 -7.03 1.28
CA THR A 585 -5.42 -7.27 1.17
C THR A 585 -5.67 -8.66 0.59
N ALA A 586 -6.50 -9.44 1.27
CA ALA A 586 -6.96 -10.73 0.78
C ALA A 586 -8.30 -10.56 0.04
N GLY A 587 -8.51 -11.41 -0.98
CA GLY A 587 -9.76 -11.49 -1.72
C GLY A 587 -10.11 -12.93 -2.04
N HIS A 588 -11.41 -13.23 -2.06
CA HIS A 588 -11.94 -14.51 -2.49
C HIS A 588 -12.56 -14.36 -3.89
N ASN A 589 -12.23 -15.26 -4.79
CA ASN A 589 -12.90 -15.43 -6.08
C ASN A 589 -13.61 -16.77 -6.08
N SER A 590 -14.85 -16.80 -5.62
CA SER A 590 -15.65 -18.02 -5.44
C SER A 590 -15.91 -18.76 -6.74
N SER A 591 -15.91 -18.06 -7.89
CA SER A 591 -16.14 -18.64 -9.21
C SER A 591 -15.06 -19.62 -9.64
N TYR A 592 -13.84 -19.45 -9.15
CA TYR A 592 -12.67 -20.21 -9.57
C TYR A 592 -11.95 -20.94 -8.42
N GLY A 593 -12.46 -20.82 -7.19
CA GLY A 593 -11.84 -21.43 -6.02
C GLY A 593 -10.49 -20.82 -5.67
N GLU A 594 -10.37 -19.51 -5.78
CA GLU A 594 -9.13 -18.77 -5.62
C GLU A 594 -9.16 -17.89 -4.38
N VAL A 595 -8.06 -17.88 -3.63
CA VAL A 595 -7.76 -16.87 -2.62
C VAL A 595 -6.61 -16.02 -3.14
N TRP A 596 -6.84 -14.74 -3.23
CA TRP A 596 -5.91 -13.73 -3.70
C TRP A 596 -5.33 -12.97 -2.52
N TRP A 597 -4.04 -12.64 -2.56
CA TRP A 597 -3.41 -11.65 -1.70
C TRP A 597 -2.72 -10.62 -2.56
N PHE A 598 -3.16 -9.38 -2.44
CA PHE A 598 -2.51 -8.23 -3.04
C PHE A 598 -1.54 -7.64 -2.03
N TYR A 599 -0.32 -7.35 -2.47
CA TYR A 599 0.73 -6.87 -1.59
C TYR A 599 1.65 -5.86 -2.31
N PRO A 600 2.33 -4.97 -1.55
CA PRO A 600 3.33 -4.06 -2.11
C PRO A 600 4.64 -4.80 -2.37
N SER A 601 5.22 -4.63 -3.56
CA SER A 601 6.57 -5.09 -3.87
C SER A 601 7.61 -4.27 -3.11
N LYS A 602 8.86 -4.75 -3.05
CA LYS A 602 9.96 -4.13 -2.29
C LYS A 602 10.12 -2.63 -2.54
N ASN A 603 9.89 -2.18 -3.76
CA ASN A 603 10.06 -0.78 -4.17
C ASN A 603 8.73 -0.02 -4.34
N SER A 604 7.63 -0.57 -3.85
CA SER A 604 6.30 0.05 -3.95
C SER A 604 5.74 0.37 -2.57
N ALA A 605 5.17 1.56 -2.43
CA ALA A 605 4.40 1.94 -1.26
C ALA A 605 2.92 1.50 -1.34
N THR A 606 2.47 0.95 -2.48
CA THR A 606 1.08 0.48 -2.69
C THR A 606 1.07 -0.93 -3.24
N ASN A 607 -0.09 -1.61 -3.13
CA ASN A 607 -0.24 -2.96 -3.67
C ASN A 607 -0.11 -2.94 -5.19
N ASP A 608 0.90 -3.61 -5.72
CA ASP A 608 1.22 -3.73 -7.15
C ASP A 608 1.43 -5.17 -7.60
N ARG A 609 1.49 -6.11 -6.65
CA ARG A 609 1.66 -7.54 -6.86
C ARG A 609 0.46 -8.31 -6.34
N TYR A 610 0.28 -9.52 -6.88
CA TYR A 610 -0.64 -10.50 -6.30
C TYR A 610 -0.02 -11.89 -6.26
N VAL A 611 -0.45 -12.67 -5.30
CA VAL A 611 -0.26 -14.11 -5.24
C VAL A 611 -1.61 -14.79 -5.00
N ILE A 612 -1.83 -15.90 -5.66
CA ILE A 612 -3.08 -16.66 -5.61
C ILE A 612 -2.81 -18.08 -5.15
N TYR A 613 -3.65 -18.54 -4.24
CA TYR A 613 -3.79 -19.94 -3.93
C TYR A 613 -5.13 -20.46 -4.45
N ASN A 614 -5.10 -21.38 -5.40
CA ASN A 614 -6.28 -22.10 -5.81
C ASN A 614 -6.49 -23.29 -4.88
N TYR A 615 -7.51 -23.20 -4.02
CA TYR A 615 -7.74 -24.22 -2.98
C TYR A 615 -8.41 -25.49 -3.54
N GLN A 616 -8.99 -25.45 -4.74
CA GLN A 616 -9.55 -26.62 -5.43
C GLN A 616 -8.43 -27.43 -6.11
N GLU A 617 -7.57 -26.76 -6.87
CA GLU A 617 -6.44 -27.36 -7.58
C GLU A 617 -5.20 -27.54 -6.67
N LYS A 618 -5.17 -26.88 -5.51
CA LYS A 618 -4.05 -26.85 -4.53
C LYS A 618 -2.74 -26.38 -5.14
N VAL A 619 -2.80 -25.33 -5.94
CA VAL A 619 -1.67 -24.76 -6.66
C VAL A 619 -1.53 -23.27 -6.42
N TRP A 620 -0.30 -22.76 -6.59
CA TRP A 620 0.04 -21.34 -6.44
C TRP A 620 0.40 -20.72 -7.78
N TYR A 621 0.04 -19.46 -7.94
CA TYR A 621 0.47 -18.60 -9.05
C TYR A 621 0.46 -17.14 -8.64
N PHE A 622 1.13 -16.30 -9.40
CA PHE A 622 1.35 -14.89 -9.04
C PHE A 622 1.35 -14.00 -10.27
N GLY A 623 1.40 -12.70 -10.06
CA GLY A 623 1.56 -11.71 -11.12
C GLY A 623 1.49 -10.28 -10.61
N ASN A 624 1.36 -9.34 -11.55
CA ASN A 624 1.34 -7.91 -11.31
C ASN A 624 -0.07 -7.37 -11.50
N LEU A 625 -0.67 -6.83 -10.45
CA LEU A 625 -1.96 -6.15 -10.52
C LEU A 625 -2.13 -5.28 -9.29
N ALA A 626 -2.40 -4.00 -9.50
CA ALA A 626 -2.67 -3.07 -8.43
C ALA A 626 -4.13 -3.17 -7.99
N ARG A 627 -4.38 -3.74 -6.81
CA ARG A 627 -5.70 -3.72 -6.15
C ARG A 627 -5.51 -3.46 -4.67
N THR A 628 -6.31 -2.53 -4.14
CA THR A 628 -6.19 -2.06 -2.76
C THR A 628 -7.29 -2.59 -1.84
N ALA A 629 -8.41 -3.01 -2.41
CA ALA A 629 -9.50 -3.67 -1.71
C ALA A 629 -10.23 -4.62 -2.68
N TRP A 630 -10.91 -5.63 -2.11
CA TRP A 630 -11.61 -6.65 -2.88
C TRP A 630 -12.87 -7.10 -2.13
N VAL A 631 -13.98 -7.25 -2.87
CA VAL A 631 -15.19 -7.94 -2.42
C VAL A 631 -15.60 -8.98 -3.46
N ASP A 632 -15.91 -10.20 -3.02
CA ASP A 632 -16.37 -11.27 -3.91
C ASP A 632 -17.73 -10.93 -4.51
N ARG A 633 -18.10 -11.65 -5.53
CA ARG A 633 -19.37 -11.44 -6.24
C ARG A 633 -20.59 -11.40 -5.32
N GLY A 634 -20.69 -12.26 -4.27
CA GLY A 634 -21.75 -12.24 -3.28
C GLY A 634 -23.12 -11.89 -3.86
N ILE A 635 -23.60 -10.71 -3.50
CA ILE A 635 -24.85 -10.12 -4.04
C ILE A 635 -24.66 -9.50 -5.44
N ASN A 636 -23.44 -9.31 -5.87
CA ASN A 636 -23.09 -8.78 -7.17
C ASN A 636 -22.93 -9.91 -8.20
N GLN A 637 -22.95 -9.59 -9.48
CA GLN A 637 -22.73 -10.57 -10.53
C GLN A 637 -21.24 -10.94 -10.67
N TYR A 638 -20.36 -10.00 -10.39
CA TYR A 638 -18.91 -10.08 -10.55
C TYR A 638 -18.21 -9.63 -9.27
N PRO A 639 -17.00 -10.11 -8.97
CA PRO A 639 -16.16 -9.52 -7.93
C PRO A 639 -15.87 -8.04 -8.23
N ILE A 640 -15.76 -7.22 -7.19
CA ILE A 640 -15.43 -5.79 -7.31
C ILE A 640 -14.13 -5.53 -6.57
N ALA A 641 -13.24 -4.79 -7.20
CA ALA A 641 -11.97 -4.38 -6.59
C ALA A 641 -11.71 -2.89 -6.77
N ALA A 642 -11.06 -2.30 -5.79
CA ALA A 642 -10.56 -0.93 -5.87
C ALA A 642 -9.15 -0.90 -6.47
N HIS A 643 -8.87 0.14 -7.24
CA HIS A 643 -7.58 0.39 -7.87
C HIS A 643 -6.99 1.73 -7.38
N THR A 644 -5.70 1.92 -7.62
CA THR A 644 -4.95 3.13 -7.23
C THR A 644 -5.32 4.39 -8.03
N ASP A 645 -6.08 4.26 -9.10
CA ASP A 645 -6.64 5.37 -9.89
C ASP A 645 -7.94 5.96 -9.32
N ASN A 646 -8.32 5.55 -8.10
CA ASN A 646 -9.54 5.97 -7.40
C ASN A 646 -10.83 5.56 -8.11
N LYS A 647 -10.80 4.39 -8.75
CA LYS A 647 -11.96 3.74 -9.39
C LYS A 647 -12.16 2.32 -8.86
N LEU A 648 -13.38 1.85 -9.02
CA LEU A 648 -13.74 0.45 -8.82
C LEU A 648 -13.83 -0.28 -10.16
N TYR A 649 -13.50 -1.58 -10.13
CA TYR A 649 -13.57 -2.44 -11.30
C TYR A 649 -14.32 -3.74 -11.01
N TYR A 650 -15.21 -4.12 -11.91
CA TYR A 650 -15.72 -5.48 -11.99
C TYR A 650 -14.64 -6.39 -12.54
N HIS A 651 -14.31 -7.45 -11.83
CA HIS A 651 -13.39 -8.49 -12.27
C HIS A 651 -14.11 -9.66 -12.92
N GLU A 652 -13.38 -10.43 -13.72
CA GLU A 652 -13.92 -11.54 -14.52
C GLU A 652 -15.00 -11.08 -15.51
N PHE A 653 -14.88 -9.85 -15.98
CA PHE A 653 -15.78 -9.24 -16.95
C PHE A 653 -15.06 -9.07 -18.30
N GLY A 654 -15.52 -9.80 -19.31
CA GLY A 654 -14.89 -9.76 -20.65
C GLY A 654 -13.48 -10.36 -20.66
N GLN A 655 -12.66 -9.94 -21.64
CA GLN A 655 -11.33 -10.48 -21.89
C GLN A 655 -10.21 -9.43 -21.76
N ASP A 656 -10.56 -8.15 -21.64
CA ASP A 656 -9.64 -7.03 -21.79
C ASP A 656 -9.57 -6.16 -20.53
N ASP A 657 -8.59 -5.28 -20.52
CA ASP A 657 -8.46 -4.21 -19.54
C ASP A 657 -9.38 -3.05 -19.92
N GLY A 658 -10.52 -2.97 -19.25
CA GLY A 658 -11.50 -1.90 -19.40
C GLY A 658 -11.24 -0.67 -18.53
N SER A 659 -10.00 -0.43 -18.12
CA SER A 659 -9.62 0.82 -17.46
C SER A 659 -9.57 2.01 -18.42
N THR A 660 -9.47 1.73 -19.71
CA THR A 660 -9.50 2.71 -20.81
C THR A 660 -10.69 2.47 -21.75
N ASN A 661 -11.08 3.50 -22.49
CA ASN A 661 -12.07 3.38 -23.56
C ASN A 661 -11.46 3.89 -24.88
N PRO A 662 -11.23 3.02 -25.91
CA PRO A 662 -11.56 1.59 -25.93
C PRO A 662 -10.70 0.75 -24.96
N PRO A 663 -11.17 -0.45 -24.56
CA PRO A 663 -10.41 -1.37 -23.72
C PRO A 663 -9.08 -1.75 -24.32
N SER A 664 -8.05 -1.92 -23.50
CA SER A 664 -6.72 -2.36 -23.90
C SER A 664 -6.52 -3.86 -23.68
N ALA A 665 -5.55 -4.44 -24.38
CA ALA A 665 -5.24 -5.84 -24.20
C ALA A 665 -4.63 -6.12 -22.81
N ILE A 666 -5.03 -7.22 -22.17
CA ILE A 666 -4.34 -7.75 -21.01
C ILE A 666 -3.13 -8.55 -21.48
N SER A 667 -1.93 -8.07 -21.17
CA SER A 667 -0.71 -8.84 -21.38
C SER A 667 -0.67 -10.03 -20.41
N ALA A 668 -0.83 -11.23 -20.93
CA ALA A 668 -0.85 -12.46 -20.16
C ALA A 668 0.22 -13.43 -20.66
N ASN A 669 0.97 -14.06 -19.75
CA ASN A 669 2.02 -14.99 -20.13
C ASN A 669 2.26 -16.06 -19.06
N ILE A 670 2.78 -17.22 -19.51
CA ILE A 670 3.31 -18.28 -18.65
C ILE A 670 4.54 -18.90 -19.29
N GLU A 671 5.56 -19.13 -18.48
CA GLU A 671 6.84 -19.70 -18.91
C GLU A 671 7.19 -20.93 -18.10
N SER A 672 7.60 -22.00 -18.80
CA SER A 672 8.01 -23.24 -18.16
C SER A 672 9.38 -23.12 -17.51
N SER A 673 9.64 -23.98 -16.57
CA SER A 673 11.00 -24.32 -16.16
C SER A 673 11.79 -24.88 -17.35
N GLN A 674 13.10 -25.01 -17.16
CA GLN A 674 13.96 -25.56 -18.19
C GLN A 674 13.68 -27.04 -18.41
N ILE A 675 13.65 -27.42 -19.66
CA ILE A 675 13.43 -28.78 -20.12
C ILE A 675 14.67 -29.24 -20.86
N ASP A 676 15.25 -30.34 -20.42
CA ASP A 676 16.32 -31.01 -21.13
C ASP A 676 15.77 -32.07 -22.04
N ILE A 677 16.47 -32.31 -23.14
CA ILE A 677 16.15 -33.41 -24.05
C ILE A 677 17.25 -34.47 -23.92
N GLY A 678 16.95 -35.53 -23.22
CA GLY A 678 17.93 -36.48 -22.73
C GLY A 678 18.60 -35.97 -21.45
N ASP A 679 19.87 -36.20 -21.27
CA ASP A 679 20.62 -35.87 -20.04
C ASP A 679 21.26 -34.45 -20.08
N GLY A 680 20.83 -33.57 -21.00
CA GLY A 680 21.45 -32.23 -21.17
C GLY A 680 22.88 -32.25 -21.73
N GLU A 681 23.42 -33.41 -22.03
CA GLU A 681 24.79 -33.61 -22.56
C GLU A 681 24.92 -33.13 -24.02
N LYS A 682 23.86 -33.26 -24.80
CA LYS A 682 23.85 -32.99 -26.23
C LYS A 682 23.02 -31.78 -26.58
N PHE A 683 23.43 -31.08 -27.64
CA PHE A 683 22.58 -30.08 -28.25
C PHE A 683 21.36 -30.74 -28.91
N SER A 684 20.25 -30.06 -28.83
CA SER A 684 19.01 -30.42 -29.47
C SER A 684 18.58 -29.32 -30.43
N PHE A 685 18.08 -29.75 -31.59
CA PHE A 685 17.50 -28.86 -32.61
C PHE A 685 15.98 -29.06 -32.62
N ILE A 686 15.24 -27.99 -32.35
CA ILE A 686 13.78 -27.94 -32.39
C ILE A 686 13.39 -27.44 -33.78
N ARG A 687 12.69 -28.30 -34.54
CA ARG A 687 12.34 -28.03 -35.93
C ARG A 687 10.93 -27.50 -36.11
N ARG A 688 9.97 -28.06 -35.40
CA ARG A 688 8.56 -27.69 -35.51
C ARG A 688 7.82 -27.98 -34.21
N MET A 689 6.69 -27.31 -34.04
CA MET A 689 5.75 -27.59 -32.96
C MET A 689 4.34 -27.73 -33.53
N ILE A 690 3.57 -28.65 -32.97
CA ILE A 690 2.12 -28.74 -33.14
C ILE A 690 1.54 -28.01 -31.92
N PRO A 691 0.91 -26.85 -32.09
CA PRO A 691 0.28 -26.15 -30.99
C PRO A 691 -0.96 -26.90 -30.52
N ASP A 692 -1.25 -26.75 -29.22
CA ASP A 692 -2.50 -27.25 -28.63
C ASP A 692 -3.00 -26.09 -27.73
N VAL A 693 -3.82 -25.23 -28.30
CA VAL A 693 -4.41 -24.08 -27.64
C VAL A 693 -5.84 -23.89 -28.13
N THR A 694 -6.73 -23.55 -27.22
CA THR A 694 -8.11 -23.21 -27.55
C THR A 694 -8.35 -21.72 -27.29
N PHE A 695 -9.13 -21.10 -28.19
CA PHE A 695 -9.51 -19.68 -28.11
C PHE A 695 -11.00 -19.51 -27.78
N ARG A 696 -11.54 -20.46 -27.04
CA ARG A 696 -12.94 -20.40 -26.60
C ARG A 696 -13.17 -19.14 -25.79
N ASP A 697 -14.33 -18.52 -26.00
CA ASP A 697 -14.79 -17.29 -25.38
C ASP A 697 -14.00 -16.03 -25.80
N SER A 698 -13.18 -16.11 -26.86
CA SER A 698 -12.60 -14.92 -27.49
C SER A 698 -13.66 -14.15 -28.29
N THR A 699 -13.60 -12.83 -28.21
CA THR A 699 -14.44 -11.90 -29.01
C THR A 699 -13.72 -11.41 -30.26
N ASN A 700 -12.41 -11.61 -30.34
CA ASN A 700 -11.62 -11.28 -31.53
C ASN A 700 -11.92 -12.28 -32.64
N GLU A 701 -12.13 -11.81 -33.89
CA GLU A 701 -12.40 -12.67 -35.05
C GLU A 701 -11.18 -13.53 -35.44
N THR A 702 -9.98 -13.06 -35.18
CA THR A 702 -8.72 -13.75 -35.45
C THR A 702 -7.86 -13.86 -34.19
N PRO A 703 -8.33 -14.62 -33.18
CA PRO A 703 -7.60 -14.70 -31.91
C PRO A 703 -6.24 -15.36 -32.12
N ARG A 704 -5.22 -14.78 -31.48
CA ARG A 704 -3.85 -15.28 -31.58
C ARG A 704 -3.10 -15.16 -30.26
N VAL A 705 -2.13 -16.05 -30.10
CA VAL A 705 -1.10 -16.00 -29.03
C VAL A 705 0.27 -16.16 -29.66
N ASN A 706 1.30 -15.70 -28.98
CA ASN A 706 2.68 -16.01 -29.35
C ASN A 706 3.17 -17.23 -28.55
N MET A 707 3.70 -18.22 -29.25
CA MET A 707 4.41 -19.34 -28.63
C MET A 707 5.91 -19.11 -28.82
N VAL A 708 6.62 -19.05 -27.69
CA VAL A 708 8.05 -18.71 -27.65
C VAL A 708 8.83 -19.90 -27.14
N VAL A 709 9.89 -20.25 -27.82
CA VAL A 709 10.88 -21.25 -27.38
C VAL A 709 12.19 -20.54 -27.13
N LYS A 710 12.64 -20.56 -25.89
CA LYS A 710 13.92 -19.98 -25.44
C LYS A 710 14.92 -21.10 -25.22
N THR A 711 16.10 -21.05 -25.86
CA THR A 711 17.12 -22.07 -25.71
C THR A 711 18.33 -21.54 -24.95
N ARG A 712 19.02 -22.42 -24.24
CA ARG A 712 20.29 -22.14 -23.55
C ARG A 712 21.31 -23.22 -23.84
N ASN A 713 22.58 -22.81 -23.75
CA ASN A 713 23.70 -23.72 -23.92
C ASN A 713 24.28 -24.23 -22.59
N PHE A 714 24.01 -23.51 -21.49
CA PHE A 714 24.53 -23.82 -20.16
C PHE A 714 23.43 -23.72 -19.11
N PRO A 715 23.35 -24.62 -18.13
CA PRO A 715 22.47 -24.49 -16.98
C PRO A 715 22.84 -23.23 -16.16
N GLY A 716 21.83 -22.60 -15.56
CA GLY A 716 22.04 -21.47 -14.67
C GLY A 716 22.24 -20.09 -15.33
N VAL A 717 22.45 -20.01 -16.64
CA VAL A 717 22.52 -18.73 -17.37
C VAL A 717 21.13 -18.14 -17.50
N THR A 718 21.01 -16.84 -17.26
CA THR A 718 19.75 -16.09 -17.48
C THR A 718 19.41 -16.04 -18.97
N PHE A 719 18.11 -16.03 -19.28
CA PHE A 719 17.65 -15.72 -20.65
C PHE A 719 17.73 -14.20 -20.84
N ASN A 720 18.90 -13.69 -21.15
CA ASN A 720 19.07 -12.28 -21.48
C ASN A 720 18.90 -12.08 -22.97
N GLU A 721 17.83 -11.44 -23.39
CA GLU A 721 17.50 -11.18 -24.80
C GLU A 721 18.31 -10.01 -25.39
N THR A 722 18.94 -9.19 -24.55
CA THR A 722 19.61 -7.95 -24.95
C THR A 722 21.13 -8.05 -25.08
N ASN A 723 21.75 -9.08 -24.48
CA ASN A 723 23.21 -9.24 -24.52
C ASN A 723 23.65 -10.18 -25.64
N THR A 724 24.35 -9.68 -26.63
CA THR A 724 24.88 -10.41 -27.79
C THR A 724 25.93 -11.47 -27.43
N ASN A 725 26.49 -11.42 -26.22
CA ASN A 725 27.49 -12.39 -25.75
C ASN A 725 26.86 -13.61 -25.05
N THR A 726 25.58 -13.56 -24.74
CA THR A 726 24.88 -14.74 -24.18
C THR A 726 24.32 -15.61 -25.28
N VAL A 727 24.63 -16.89 -25.20
CA VAL A 727 24.31 -17.92 -26.17
C VAL A 727 22.86 -18.41 -25.98
N THR A 728 21.93 -17.49 -25.86
CA THR A 728 20.49 -17.76 -25.75
C THR A 728 19.78 -17.32 -27.01
N GLN A 729 19.01 -18.21 -27.58
CA GLN A 729 18.18 -17.94 -28.74
C GLN A 729 16.71 -17.98 -28.33
N SER A 730 15.96 -16.93 -28.67
CA SER A 730 14.50 -16.87 -28.51
C SER A 730 13.85 -16.91 -29.89
N VAL A 731 12.89 -17.80 -30.08
CA VAL A 731 12.10 -17.91 -31.31
C VAL A 731 10.64 -17.76 -30.94
N SER A 732 10.02 -16.63 -31.34
CA SER A 732 8.60 -16.36 -31.14
C SER A 732 7.84 -16.59 -32.44
N THR A 733 6.68 -17.24 -32.36
CA THR A 733 5.83 -17.52 -33.50
C THR A 733 4.38 -17.31 -33.14
N PRO A 734 3.60 -16.54 -33.92
CA PRO A 734 2.17 -16.39 -33.68
C PRO A 734 1.44 -17.70 -34.02
N VAL A 735 0.45 -18.01 -33.20
CA VAL A 735 -0.46 -19.15 -33.33
C VAL A 735 -1.88 -18.64 -33.30
N GLU A 736 -2.61 -18.93 -34.34
CA GLU A 736 -4.02 -18.61 -34.54
C GLU A 736 -4.89 -19.87 -34.43
N GLN A 737 -6.19 -19.70 -34.41
CA GLN A 737 -7.15 -20.79 -34.24
C GLN A 737 -6.98 -21.97 -35.23
N PHE A 738 -6.57 -21.67 -36.46
CA PHE A 738 -6.41 -22.67 -37.53
C PHE A 738 -4.95 -23.02 -37.82
N THR A 739 -4.03 -22.69 -36.94
CA THR A 739 -2.61 -23.04 -37.10
C THR A 739 -2.38 -24.51 -36.82
N GLU A 740 -2.15 -25.31 -37.87
CA GLU A 740 -1.91 -26.73 -37.73
C GLU A 740 -0.53 -27.06 -37.15
N GLN A 741 0.51 -26.36 -37.60
CA GLN A 741 1.88 -26.49 -37.13
C GLN A 741 2.68 -25.22 -37.34
N ILE A 742 3.67 -25.00 -36.50
CA ILE A 742 4.64 -23.91 -36.64
C ILE A 742 6.04 -24.47 -36.83
N HIS A 743 6.81 -23.79 -37.67
CA HIS A 743 8.20 -24.16 -37.95
C HIS A 743 9.13 -23.31 -37.08
N LEU A 744 9.93 -23.96 -36.26
CA LEU A 744 10.92 -23.36 -35.37
C LEU A 744 12.33 -23.71 -35.86
N ARG A 745 13.30 -22.83 -35.53
CA ARG A 745 14.72 -23.12 -35.75
C ARG A 745 15.48 -22.69 -34.49
N ALA A 746 15.36 -23.52 -33.46
CA ALA A 746 15.99 -23.26 -32.20
C ALA A 746 16.96 -24.40 -31.84
N ARG A 747 18.17 -24.04 -31.40
CA ARG A 747 19.23 -24.98 -31.04
C ARG A 747 19.77 -24.63 -29.66
N GLY A 748 19.82 -25.58 -28.76
CA GLY A 748 20.35 -25.42 -27.42
C GLY A 748 20.44 -26.73 -26.67
N ARG A 749 21.01 -26.76 -25.48
CA ARG A 749 21.06 -27.95 -24.61
C ARG A 749 19.77 -28.12 -23.84
N SER A 750 19.27 -27.01 -23.31
CA SER A 750 17.97 -26.94 -22.62
C SER A 750 17.10 -25.85 -23.25
N PHE A 751 15.81 -25.92 -23.07
CA PHE A 751 14.87 -24.93 -23.53
C PHE A 751 13.77 -24.67 -22.51
N ALA A 752 13.18 -23.46 -22.56
CA ALA A 752 11.94 -23.12 -21.90
C ALA A 752 10.88 -22.79 -22.94
N PHE A 753 9.66 -23.18 -22.64
CA PHE A 753 8.47 -22.88 -23.44
C PHE A 753 7.68 -21.75 -22.78
N ARG A 754 7.31 -20.74 -23.55
CA ARG A 754 6.46 -19.63 -23.09
C ARG A 754 5.30 -19.45 -24.05
N ILE A 755 4.12 -19.15 -23.50
CA ILE A 755 2.97 -18.67 -24.25
C ILE A 755 2.59 -17.31 -23.71
N GLU A 756 2.27 -16.38 -24.61
CA GLU A 756 1.90 -15.01 -24.25
C GLU A 756 0.85 -14.44 -25.20
N SER A 757 0.04 -13.53 -24.70
CA SER A 757 -0.95 -12.78 -25.47
C SER A 757 -0.97 -11.33 -25.06
N ASP A 758 -1.08 -10.45 -26.05
CA ASP A 758 -1.13 -8.99 -25.93
C ASP A 758 -2.17 -8.37 -26.89
N VAL A 759 -3.14 -9.16 -27.32
CA VAL A 759 -4.17 -8.78 -28.28
C VAL A 759 -5.52 -8.67 -27.59
N THR A 760 -6.29 -7.63 -27.94
CA THR A 760 -7.65 -7.41 -27.41
C THR A 760 -8.63 -8.49 -27.84
N GLY A 761 -9.57 -8.80 -26.97
CA GLY A 761 -10.63 -9.77 -27.22
C GLY A 761 -10.17 -11.23 -27.26
N VAL A 762 -8.97 -11.52 -26.75
CA VAL A 762 -8.38 -12.88 -26.76
C VAL A 762 -8.52 -13.54 -25.41
N MET A 763 -9.11 -14.71 -25.38
CA MET A 763 -9.10 -15.67 -24.29
C MET A 763 -8.48 -16.97 -24.78
N TRP A 764 -7.61 -17.59 -24.00
CA TRP A 764 -6.95 -18.81 -24.39
C TRP A 764 -6.75 -19.77 -23.23
N ARG A 765 -6.73 -21.07 -23.57
CA ARG A 765 -6.34 -22.15 -22.67
C ARG A 765 -5.33 -23.04 -23.38
N LEU A 766 -4.22 -23.33 -22.71
CA LEU A 766 -3.15 -24.16 -23.20
C LEU A 766 -3.44 -25.64 -22.92
N GLY A 767 -3.34 -26.49 -23.95
CA GLY A 767 -3.36 -27.93 -23.84
C GLY A 767 -1.97 -28.54 -23.73
N THR A 768 -1.69 -29.53 -24.55
CA THR A 768 -0.40 -30.29 -24.57
C THR A 768 0.31 -30.11 -25.92
N PRO A 769 1.10 -29.06 -26.13
CA PRO A 769 1.85 -28.87 -27.37
C PRO A 769 2.84 -30.04 -27.61
N ARG A 770 3.16 -30.30 -28.88
CA ARG A 770 4.12 -31.32 -29.25
C ARG A 770 5.26 -30.75 -30.05
N LEU A 771 6.50 -31.10 -29.69
CA LEU A 771 7.72 -30.64 -30.34
C LEU A 771 8.36 -31.80 -31.18
N ASP A 772 8.83 -31.45 -32.38
CA ASP A 772 9.77 -32.28 -33.16
C ASP A 772 11.19 -31.85 -32.80
N VAL A 773 11.82 -32.67 -31.97
CA VAL A 773 13.15 -32.40 -31.45
C VAL A 773 14.14 -33.44 -31.97
N ARG A 774 15.31 -32.98 -32.41
CA ARG A 774 16.38 -33.82 -32.93
C ARG A 774 17.68 -33.57 -32.18
N GLN A 775 18.40 -34.60 -31.83
CA GLN A 775 19.77 -34.46 -31.34
C GLN A 775 20.68 -33.88 -32.42
N ASP A 776 21.48 -32.88 -32.06
CA ASP A 776 22.35 -32.14 -32.96
C ASP A 776 23.81 -32.03 -32.44
N GLY A 777 24.33 -33.20 -32.00
CA GLY A 777 25.72 -33.33 -31.59
C GLY A 777 26.03 -32.80 -30.16
N ARG A 778 27.33 -32.77 -29.83
CA ARG A 778 27.86 -32.35 -28.53
C ARG A 778 28.40 -30.92 -28.53
N ARG A 779 28.55 -30.28 -29.69
CA ARG A 779 29.04 -28.90 -29.89
C ARG A 779 28.11 -28.06 -30.76
#